data_7e6e171de35b8bcecc5f20ae4a273eb8
#
_entry.id   7e6e171de35b8bcecc5f20ae4a273eb8
#
_cell.length_a   1.000
_cell.length_b   1.000
_cell.length_c   1.000
_cell.angle_alpha   90.00
_cell.angle_beta   90.00
_cell.angle_gamma   90.00
#
_symmetry.space_group_name_H-M   'P 1'
#
loop_
_entity.id
_entity.type
_entity.pdbx_description
1 polymer ?
#
loop_
_entity_poly.entity_id
_entity_poly.type
_entity_poly.pdbx_seq_one_letter_code
_entity_poly.pdbx_strand_id
1 'polypeptide(L)'
;MPRGGKSSRGKRGGSTARLGRDAPSTQTRQTGNRDLDNWKEIKYTNKAFERYYTEQGIAREDEWEAFLSALKRDLPTTFRVTGSRLHAEAINDEIKEHYLPMLSNVTMSRDAILNPNMQRKPPTSAETTPAPDAQEVDVDTSASTGITVDNSTGLIKLAPPRQLPWYPGHLAWQLDVPKRVVRKSEEFKVFQRFLVGETEIGNISRQEAVSMIPPLLLDIQSHHVCLDMCAAPGSKTAQMMEALNHHSTVTTGLLIANDSDLKRCHMLVHQTGRMPSVGLGVTNNDASRIPTFKLSTPEGAVTHLAYDRILADVPCTGDGTLRKNLDIWKSWTPGNGSSLHPLQLRILLRAMQLLKPGGRMVYSTCSFNPVENEAVVASALNSEPGVFRIVPQPEDTVLPGLKRRTGLTQWKIFSQDDQGELVFHPSRTHHLGYLAGVREKRKQLGLDDTEFFHDDLEAALAACHARVQAPEADEAEKKTYEDGRALGLAGNGKVTGRDKALAETVWAPENVKSLGLEHGLRLLPHDQDTGGFYVCVIEKAAESNAVDAGAQKRGVSPSAPDGPEEGASAKKAKVDAGPTGEDVAFVDAAPKAAQEDGRGKKKKKGTDHIFKEDPFFYVKPDDPELLSCIEYFGLSADFPRERCFVRNGTGEANRNLYLSNEIVKNLIHANPYHSIRLLSAGIRVFVRQDTQNRNTDLKCKWRIPLEGLASILPYMDQSKILQGSIDDLEVLLSDMYPLISKQESGLLAEMKNKSLGCHVIVFNVGTSMRHGGGSLRIPITLPLWRAKDSLSLLIDKKEKSMLSLRTFGQDITSKLADIQRLAAAESDVKPGENEDVVAGEAPAVGVAEEAGLVAKEEMGVNTLEEAMNA
;
A
#
# COMPACT_ATOMS: atom_id res chain seq x y z
N MET A 1 44.66 43.19 -29.28
CA MET A 1 45.17 44.49 -28.83
C MET A 1 44.08 45.36 -28.36
N PRO A 2 44.27 46.20 -27.35
CA PRO A 2 44.22 45.79 -25.93
C PRO A 2 43.42 46.82 -25.06
N ARG A 3 43.42 46.50 -23.75
CA ARG A 3 43.33 47.39 -22.56
C ARG A 3 41.93 47.79 -22.13
N GLY A 4 41.54 47.78 -20.90
CA GLY A 4 42.25 47.79 -19.62
C GLY A 4 41.55 48.78 -18.72
N GLY A 5 41.46 48.51 -17.42
CA GLY A 5 41.16 49.60 -16.52
C GLY A 5 40.45 49.19 -15.24
N LYS A 6 41.27 49.07 -14.19
CA LYS A 6 40.91 48.98 -12.75
C LYS A 6 40.47 50.32 -12.19
N SER A 7 39.70 50.35 -11.10
CA SER A 7 39.99 50.99 -9.79
C SER A 7 38.68 51.28 -9.06
N SER A 8 38.47 50.89 -7.91
CA SER A 8 38.94 51.12 -6.51
C SER A 8 38.17 52.22 -5.75
N ARG A 9 37.69 51.87 -4.58
CA ARG A 9 37.54 52.60 -3.31
C ARG A 9 36.43 53.66 -3.13
N GLY A 10 35.75 53.49 -1.99
CA GLY A 10 35.21 54.59 -1.25
C GLY A 10 34.29 54.18 -0.09
N LYS A 11 34.77 54.28 1.14
CA LYS A 11 34.09 54.09 2.44
C LYS A 11 33.27 55.31 2.83
N ARG A 12 32.30 55.07 3.66
CA ARG A 12 31.71 55.83 4.82
C ARG A 12 30.18 55.85 4.73
N GLY A 13 29.34 55.46 5.67
CA GLY A 13 29.35 55.59 7.11
C GLY A 13 28.02 56.23 7.50
N GLY A 14 27.19 55.66 8.32
CA GLY A 14 25.96 56.25 8.81
C GLY A 14 24.98 55.24 9.43
N SER A 15 24.98 55.17 10.75
CA SER A 15 24.12 54.39 11.60
C SER A 15 22.71 54.92 11.67
N THR A 16 21.70 54.04 11.62
CA THR A 16 20.47 54.20 12.42
C THR A 16 19.85 52.83 12.63
N ALA A 17 19.58 52.49 13.90
CA ALA A 17 18.98 51.29 14.38
C ALA A 17 17.51 51.14 13.98
N ARG A 18 17.09 49.97 13.52
CA ARG A 18 15.71 49.48 13.64
C ARG A 18 15.72 47.96 13.85
N LEU A 19 15.02 47.61 14.92
CA LEU A 19 14.72 46.28 15.42
C LEU A 19 14.33 45.31 14.32
N GLY A 20 15.10 44.22 14.19
CA GLY A 20 14.84 43.11 13.27
C GLY A 20 14.09 42.00 14.00
N ARG A 21 13.11 41.43 13.30
CA ARG A 21 12.53 40.12 13.61
C ARG A 21 13.41 39.08 12.91
N ASP A 22 13.92 38.17 13.70
CA ASP A 22 14.73 37.04 13.23
C ASP A 22 13.88 36.05 12.45
N ALA A 23 14.27 35.84 11.20
CA ALA A 23 13.86 34.67 10.41
C ALA A 23 14.90 33.55 10.64
N PRO A 24 14.50 32.28 10.78
CA PRO A 24 15.46 31.21 10.99
C PRO A 24 16.25 30.93 9.70
N SER A 25 17.58 30.99 9.86
CA SER A 25 18.56 30.68 8.87
C SER A 25 18.47 29.21 8.42
N THR A 26 18.50 28.98 7.10
CA THR A 26 18.77 27.70 6.49
C THR A 26 20.16 27.22 6.88
N GLN A 27 20.25 26.31 7.85
CA GLN A 27 21.47 25.57 8.11
C GLN A 27 21.64 24.46 7.08
N THR A 28 22.67 24.59 6.27
CA THR A 28 23.24 23.50 5.48
C THR A 28 23.56 22.33 6.41
N ARG A 29 22.89 21.20 6.24
CA ARG A 29 23.18 19.94 6.96
C ARG A 29 24.56 19.44 6.50
N GLN A 30 25.56 19.64 7.34
CA GLN A 30 26.78 18.86 7.29
C GLN A 30 26.43 17.40 7.64
N THR A 31 26.79 16.47 6.76
CA THR A 31 26.79 15.04 7.03
C THR A 31 27.94 14.72 8.01
N GLY A 32 27.69 14.97 9.29
CA GLY A 32 28.55 14.49 10.36
C GLY A 32 28.10 13.09 10.78
N ASN A 33 29.06 12.23 11.07
CA ASN A 33 28.92 10.93 11.71
C ASN A 33 27.83 11.00 12.79
N ARG A 34 26.73 10.24 12.59
CA ARG A 34 25.78 10.04 13.69
C ARG A 34 26.48 9.22 14.75
N ASP A 35 26.71 9.84 15.88
CA ASP A 35 27.16 9.19 17.11
C ASP A 35 26.26 7.99 17.40
N LEU A 36 26.82 6.80 17.33
CA LEU A 36 26.19 5.53 17.64
C LEU A 36 25.84 5.38 19.14
N ASP A 37 26.19 6.38 19.96
CA ASP A 37 26.06 6.32 21.42
C ASP A 37 24.73 6.93 21.98
N ASN A 38 23.78 7.30 21.11
CA ASN A 38 22.51 7.89 21.54
C ASN A 38 21.28 7.04 21.23
N TRP A 39 21.42 5.72 21.28
CA TRP A 39 20.26 4.83 21.37
C TRP A 39 19.69 4.96 22.79
N LYS A 40 18.83 5.95 23.02
CA LYS A 40 18.01 6.01 24.20
C LYS A 40 17.23 4.70 24.26
N GLU A 41 17.44 3.97 25.35
CA GLU A 41 16.74 2.73 25.67
C GLU A 41 15.24 2.91 25.40
N ILE A 42 14.70 2.18 24.43
CA ILE A 42 13.29 2.27 24.09
C ILE A 42 12.53 1.64 25.25
N LYS A 43 11.83 2.45 26.00
CA LYS A 43 10.97 1.95 27.07
C LYS A 43 9.70 1.38 26.44
N TYR A 44 9.56 0.07 26.42
CA TYR A 44 8.35 -0.66 26.01
C TYR A 44 7.26 -0.61 27.09
N THR A 45 6.98 0.58 27.63
CA THR A 45 5.99 0.77 28.68
C THR A 45 5.22 2.06 28.46
N ASN A 46 3.89 1.98 28.58
CA ASN A 46 3.00 3.11 28.61
C ASN A 46 1.85 2.80 29.58
N LYS A 47 1.90 3.37 30.78
CA LYS A 47 0.91 3.12 31.84
C LYS A 47 -0.52 3.43 31.42
N ALA A 48 -0.72 4.48 30.63
CA ALA A 48 -2.04 4.84 30.13
C ALA A 48 -2.56 3.79 29.15
N PHE A 49 -1.70 3.26 28.25
CA PHE A 49 -2.03 2.16 27.36
C PHE A 49 -2.42 0.89 28.13
N GLU A 50 -1.57 0.48 29.10
CA GLU A 50 -1.78 -0.72 29.86
C GLU A 50 -3.10 -0.63 30.66
N ARG A 51 -3.34 0.46 31.40
CA ARG A 51 -4.58 0.68 32.13
C ARG A 51 -5.80 0.75 31.23
N TYR A 52 -5.71 1.49 30.10
CA TYR A 52 -6.81 1.64 29.16
C TYR A 52 -7.29 0.29 28.63
N TYR A 53 -6.38 -0.54 28.14
CA TYR A 53 -6.75 -1.82 27.53
C TYR A 53 -7.12 -2.91 28.54
N THR A 54 -6.59 -2.85 29.76
CA THR A 54 -7.10 -3.67 30.89
C THR A 54 -8.54 -3.29 31.20
N GLU A 55 -8.86 -2.01 31.30
CA GLU A 55 -10.22 -1.51 31.56
C GLU A 55 -11.20 -1.81 30.38
N GLN A 56 -10.72 -1.90 29.16
CA GLN A 56 -11.53 -2.31 28.00
C GLN A 56 -11.78 -3.81 27.93
N GLY A 57 -11.00 -4.61 28.61
CA GLY A 57 -11.14 -6.07 28.61
C GLY A 57 -10.88 -6.72 27.26
N ILE A 58 -9.95 -6.17 26.46
CA ILE A 58 -9.63 -6.73 25.11
C ILE A 58 -8.94 -8.10 25.19
N ALA A 59 -8.17 -8.34 26.23
CA ALA A 59 -7.60 -9.63 26.59
C ALA A 59 -8.12 -10.03 27.97
N ARG A 60 -8.26 -11.33 28.22
CA ARG A 60 -8.66 -11.83 29.53
C ARG A 60 -7.55 -11.53 30.54
N GLU A 61 -7.92 -11.48 31.81
CA GLU A 61 -6.97 -11.17 32.89
C GLU A 61 -5.82 -12.18 32.96
N ASP A 62 -6.12 -13.47 32.76
CA ASP A 62 -5.13 -14.55 32.71
C ASP A 62 -4.21 -14.54 31.48
N GLU A 63 -4.58 -13.81 30.41
CA GLU A 63 -3.81 -13.67 29.16
C GLU A 63 -3.06 -12.35 29.07
N TRP A 64 -3.30 -11.41 30.00
CA TRP A 64 -2.79 -10.03 29.90
C TRP A 64 -1.26 -9.97 29.79
N GLU A 65 -0.55 -10.73 30.61
CA GLU A 65 0.91 -10.79 30.58
C GLU A 65 1.42 -11.38 29.26
N ALA A 66 0.76 -12.41 28.73
CA ALA A 66 1.11 -12.98 27.42
C ALA A 66 0.88 -11.98 26.28
N PHE A 67 -0.21 -11.20 26.35
CA PHE A 67 -0.51 -10.13 25.39
C PHE A 67 0.57 -9.05 25.43
N LEU A 68 0.95 -8.52 26.61
CA LEU A 68 1.99 -7.51 26.76
C LEU A 68 3.37 -8.03 26.32
N SER A 69 3.70 -9.26 26.71
CA SER A 69 4.96 -9.90 26.29
C SER A 69 5.02 -10.02 24.76
N ALA A 70 3.94 -10.44 24.10
CA ALA A 70 3.89 -10.50 22.65
C ALA A 70 4.11 -9.13 21.99
N LEU A 71 3.54 -8.05 22.53
CA LEU A 71 3.72 -6.69 22.01
C LEU A 71 5.17 -6.17 22.11
N LYS A 72 5.96 -6.68 23.05
CA LYS A 72 7.36 -6.28 23.27
C LYS A 72 8.35 -7.06 22.41
N ARG A 73 7.92 -8.15 21.75
CA ARG A 73 8.77 -8.96 20.86
C ARG A 73 8.74 -8.44 19.43
N ASP A 74 9.82 -8.73 18.66
CA ASP A 74 9.88 -8.44 17.23
C ASP A 74 8.73 -9.14 16.48
N LEU A 75 8.15 -8.45 15.51
CA LEU A 75 7.12 -9.03 14.64
C LEU A 75 7.76 -10.04 13.68
N PRO A 76 7.23 -11.27 13.54
CA PRO A 76 7.68 -12.24 12.55
C PRO A 76 7.66 -11.69 11.14
N THR A 77 8.53 -12.22 10.28
CA THR A 77 8.48 -11.92 8.85
C THR A 77 7.44 -12.80 8.19
N THR A 78 6.41 -12.21 7.61
CA THR A 78 5.37 -12.92 6.88
C THR A 78 5.36 -12.52 5.41
N PHE A 79 5.03 -13.48 4.56
CA PHE A 79 4.94 -13.28 3.12
C PHE A 79 3.94 -14.27 2.53
N ARG A 80 3.45 -13.97 1.33
CA ARG A 80 2.59 -14.87 0.57
C ARG A 80 3.07 -14.97 -0.87
N VAL A 81 2.93 -16.13 -1.46
CA VAL A 81 3.10 -16.36 -2.89
C VAL A 81 1.90 -15.77 -3.62
N THR A 82 2.13 -15.07 -4.73
CA THR A 82 1.08 -14.43 -5.53
C THR A 82 0.29 -15.48 -6.30
N GLY A 83 -0.90 -15.83 -5.80
CA GLY A 83 -1.71 -16.97 -6.27
C GLY A 83 -2.21 -16.86 -7.70
N SER A 84 -2.32 -15.66 -8.28
CA SER A 84 -2.73 -15.45 -9.67
C SER A 84 -1.59 -15.67 -10.69
N ARG A 85 -0.36 -15.92 -10.24
CA ARG A 85 0.78 -16.20 -11.13
C ARG A 85 0.80 -17.67 -11.55
N LEU A 86 1.13 -17.93 -12.80
CA LEU A 86 1.29 -19.29 -13.34
C LEU A 86 2.31 -20.14 -12.56
N HIS A 87 3.29 -19.49 -11.95
CA HIS A 87 4.37 -20.13 -11.19
C HIS A 87 4.11 -20.24 -9.70
N ALA A 88 2.89 -19.90 -9.21
CA ALA A 88 2.61 -19.86 -7.77
C ALA A 88 2.88 -21.19 -7.08
N GLU A 89 2.39 -22.29 -7.65
CA GLU A 89 2.63 -23.64 -7.10
C GLU A 89 4.11 -24.01 -7.13
N ALA A 90 4.79 -23.77 -8.27
CA ALA A 90 6.22 -24.08 -8.40
C ALA A 90 7.08 -23.30 -7.39
N ILE A 91 6.77 -22.04 -7.13
CA ILE A 91 7.46 -21.23 -6.10
C ILE A 91 7.17 -21.76 -4.69
N ASN A 92 5.92 -22.16 -4.43
CA ASN A 92 5.53 -22.73 -3.14
C ASN A 92 6.21 -24.09 -2.91
N ASP A 93 6.35 -24.89 -3.94
CA ASP A 93 7.05 -26.18 -3.87
C ASP A 93 8.57 -25.99 -3.74
N GLU A 94 9.15 -24.98 -4.41
CA GLU A 94 10.56 -24.60 -4.22
C GLU A 94 10.85 -24.25 -2.75
N ILE A 95 9.94 -23.54 -2.08
CA ILE A 95 10.08 -23.25 -0.65
C ILE A 95 10.06 -24.55 0.16
N LYS A 96 9.14 -25.49 -0.15
CA LYS A 96 8.98 -26.75 0.61
C LYS A 96 10.11 -27.72 0.36
N GLU A 97 10.52 -27.89 -0.92
CA GLU A 97 11.45 -28.94 -1.34
C GLU A 97 12.91 -28.53 -1.19
N HIS A 98 13.22 -27.25 -1.36
CA HIS A 98 14.59 -26.74 -1.33
C HIS A 98 14.90 -25.98 -0.05
N TYR A 99 14.12 -24.91 0.25
CA TYR A 99 14.46 -24.03 1.37
C TYR A 99 14.14 -24.60 2.74
N LEU A 100 13.02 -25.31 2.92
CA LEU A 100 12.69 -25.88 4.23
C LEU A 100 13.75 -26.90 4.69
N PRO A 101 14.20 -27.87 3.87
CA PRO A 101 15.27 -28.79 4.28
C PRO A 101 16.57 -28.07 4.61
N MET A 102 16.97 -27.06 3.81
CA MET A 102 18.15 -26.26 4.03
C MET A 102 18.10 -25.52 5.38
N LEU A 103 16.95 -24.98 5.76
CA LEU A 103 16.77 -24.18 6.98
C LEU A 103 16.46 -25.01 8.23
N SER A 104 16.07 -26.28 8.10
CA SER A 104 15.59 -27.10 9.22
C SER A 104 16.66 -27.47 10.24
N ASN A 105 17.94 -27.43 9.86
CA ASN A 105 19.05 -27.86 10.69
C ASN A 105 20.04 -26.74 11.02
N VAL A 106 19.63 -25.50 10.83
CA VAL A 106 20.51 -24.35 11.12
C VAL A 106 20.63 -24.14 12.63
N THR A 107 21.88 -24.20 13.11
CA THR A 107 22.22 -23.95 14.52
C THR A 107 23.25 -22.82 14.62
N MET A 108 23.16 -22.01 15.67
CA MET A 108 24.10 -20.90 15.93
C MET A 108 24.51 -20.91 17.39
N SER A 109 25.73 -20.46 17.68
CA SER A 109 26.14 -20.25 19.07
C SER A 109 25.44 -19.01 19.67
N ARG A 110 25.20 -19.02 20.98
CA ARG A 110 24.61 -17.90 21.72
C ARG A 110 25.44 -16.62 21.52
N ASP A 111 26.77 -16.73 21.54
CA ASP A 111 27.71 -15.63 21.37
C ASP A 111 27.62 -15.01 19.96
N ALA A 112 27.43 -15.82 18.91
CA ALA A 112 27.24 -15.32 17.55
C ALA A 112 25.97 -14.49 17.41
N ILE A 113 24.95 -14.74 18.22
CA ILE A 113 23.69 -13.99 18.22
C ILE A 113 23.83 -12.68 19.00
N LEU A 114 24.53 -12.70 20.16
CA LEU A 114 24.60 -11.57 21.09
C LEU A 114 25.71 -10.56 20.73
N ASN A 115 26.85 -11.01 20.17
CA ASN A 115 28.00 -10.14 19.88
C ASN A 115 28.22 -9.87 18.38
N PRO A 116 27.88 -8.68 17.86
CA PRO A 116 28.06 -8.36 16.44
C PRO A 116 29.53 -8.17 16.00
N ASN A 117 30.49 -8.05 16.91
CA ASN A 117 31.87 -7.65 16.60
C ASN A 117 32.94 -8.78 16.64
N MET A 118 32.56 -10.01 17.02
CA MET A 118 33.57 -11.10 17.15
C MET A 118 34.04 -11.73 15.83
N GLN A 119 33.49 -11.41 14.68
CA GLN A 119 33.89 -12.02 13.40
C GLN A 119 35.01 -11.25 12.65
N ARG A 120 35.67 -10.24 13.24
CA ARG A 120 36.66 -9.42 12.52
C ARG A 120 38.11 -9.47 13.04
N LYS A 121 38.48 -10.36 13.97
CA LYS A 121 39.89 -10.55 14.32
C LYS A 121 40.22 -12.02 14.50
N PRO A 122 41.32 -12.51 13.86
CA PRO A 122 41.88 -13.78 14.27
C PRO A 122 42.51 -13.62 15.67
N PRO A 123 42.54 -14.66 16.50
CA PRO A 123 43.01 -14.56 17.87
C PRO A 123 44.50 -14.31 17.91
N THR A 124 44.88 -13.12 18.30
CA THR A 124 46.23 -12.87 18.85
C THR A 124 46.11 -12.91 20.37
N SER A 125 47.02 -13.69 20.93
CA SER A 125 47.19 -14.04 22.34
C SER A 125 47.08 -12.90 23.35
N ALA A 126 46.42 -13.24 24.46
CA ALA A 126 46.57 -12.75 25.83
C ALA A 126 46.46 -11.25 26.10
N GLU A 127 45.36 -10.91 26.76
CA GLU A 127 45.38 -10.13 28.01
C GLU A 127 44.01 -10.17 28.70
N THR A 128 44.00 -10.72 29.89
CA THR A 128 42.85 -10.83 30.79
C THR A 128 42.74 -9.55 31.61
N THR A 129 41.64 -8.81 31.43
CA THR A 129 41.10 -7.91 32.46
C THR A 129 39.57 -8.05 32.49
N PRO A 130 38.95 -8.23 33.65
CA PRO A 130 37.50 -8.40 33.74
C PRO A 130 36.79 -7.06 33.53
N ALA A 131 35.84 -7.02 32.58
CA ALA A 131 34.94 -5.91 32.40
C ALA A 131 33.78 -5.97 33.42
N PRO A 132 33.25 -4.82 33.88
CA PRO A 132 32.17 -4.78 34.84
C PRO A 132 30.83 -5.17 34.26
N ASP A 133 30.06 -5.89 35.03
CA ASP A 133 28.64 -6.22 34.92
C ASP A 133 27.93 -5.93 33.60
N ALA A 134 27.96 -6.91 32.70
CA ALA A 134 27.01 -7.02 31.61
C ALA A 134 25.69 -7.55 32.21
N GLN A 135 24.66 -6.71 32.24
CA GLN A 135 23.31 -7.15 32.54
C GLN A 135 22.95 -8.31 31.60
N GLU A 136 22.55 -9.43 32.14
CA GLU A 136 21.99 -10.57 31.40
C GLU A 136 20.83 -10.11 30.57
N VAL A 137 21.05 -10.02 29.25
CA VAL A 137 19.95 -9.91 28.31
C VAL A 137 19.32 -11.30 28.24
N ASP A 138 18.25 -11.49 28.97
CA ASP A 138 17.41 -12.68 28.87
C ASP A 138 17.00 -12.87 27.41
N VAL A 139 17.57 -13.87 26.76
CA VAL A 139 17.05 -14.37 25.49
C VAL A 139 15.79 -15.14 25.87
N ASP A 140 14.63 -14.50 25.69
CA ASP A 140 13.34 -15.15 25.91
C ASP A 140 13.27 -16.40 25.01
N THR A 141 13.47 -17.57 25.64
CA THR A 141 13.48 -18.88 25.00
C THR A 141 12.08 -19.49 24.93
N SER A 142 11.03 -18.66 25.05
CA SER A 142 9.67 -19.14 24.93
C SER A 142 9.44 -19.76 23.53
N ALA A 143 8.64 -20.82 23.47
CA ALA A 143 8.35 -21.59 22.26
C ALA A 143 7.79 -20.80 21.05
N SER A 144 7.55 -19.50 21.22
CA SER A 144 7.01 -18.58 20.20
C SER A 144 8.06 -17.77 19.42
N THR A 145 9.36 -17.93 19.75
CA THR A 145 10.42 -17.09 19.14
C THR A 145 11.12 -17.72 17.94
N GLY A 146 10.70 -18.91 17.47
CA GLY A 146 11.40 -19.64 16.41
C GLY A 146 12.83 -20.04 16.77
N ILE A 147 13.18 -19.97 18.05
CA ILE A 147 14.50 -20.25 18.62
C ILE A 147 14.35 -21.32 19.69
N THR A 148 15.08 -22.43 19.56
CA THR A 148 15.14 -23.47 20.58
C THR A 148 16.59 -23.59 21.07
N VAL A 149 16.81 -23.54 22.38
CA VAL A 149 18.16 -23.74 22.96
C VAL A 149 18.31 -25.21 23.28
N ASP A 150 19.34 -25.83 22.72
CA ASP A 150 19.77 -27.17 23.14
C ASP A 150 20.64 -27.02 24.39
N ASN A 151 20.05 -27.36 25.55
CA ASN A 151 20.74 -27.21 26.84
C ASN A 151 21.95 -28.14 26.97
N SER A 152 22.12 -29.16 26.11
CA SER A 152 23.25 -30.07 26.13
C SER A 152 24.48 -29.52 25.41
N THR A 153 24.26 -28.78 24.32
CA THR A 153 25.33 -28.23 23.46
C THR A 153 25.49 -26.71 23.60
N GLY A 154 24.54 -26.01 24.24
CA GLY A 154 24.50 -24.55 24.28
C GLY A 154 24.23 -23.89 22.92
N LEU A 155 23.91 -24.70 21.90
CA LEU A 155 23.58 -24.21 20.57
C LEU A 155 22.12 -23.82 20.48
N ILE A 156 21.87 -22.82 19.67
CA ILE A 156 20.52 -22.32 19.37
C ILE A 156 20.12 -22.86 18.01
N LYS A 157 19.04 -23.65 17.97
CA LYS A 157 18.42 -24.13 16.75
C LYS A 157 17.38 -23.12 16.27
N LEU A 158 17.44 -22.76 14.99
CA LEU A 158 16.53 -21.83 14.35
C LEU A 158 15.38 -22.60 13.65
N ALA A 159 14.15 -22.14 13.83
CA ALA A 159 12.99 -22.76 13.19
C ALA A 159 12.91 -22.31 11.70
N PRO A 160 12.64 -23.25 10.78
CA PRO A 160 12.35 -22.90 9.39
C PRO A 160 11.02 -22.15 9.27
N PRO A 161 10.75 -21.51 8.10
CA PRO A 161 9.44 -20.91 7.82
C PRO A 161 8.32 -21.94 7.94
N ARG A 162 7.17 -21.51 8.43
CA ARG A 162 5.95 -22.35 8.52
C ARG A 162 4.82 -21.76 7.69
N GLN A 163 3.97 -22.62 7.14
CA GLN A 163 2.76 -22.17 6.44
C GLN A 163 1.73 -21.63 7.43
N LEU A 164 0.98 -20.60 7.00
CA LEU A 164 -0.18 -20.12 7.73
C LEU A 164 -1.38 -21.01 7.37
N PRO A 165 -1.91 -21.81 8.32
CA PRO A 165 -2.90 -22.86 8.01
C PRO A 165 -4.22 -22.29 7.49
N TRP A 166 -4.57 -21.07 7.90
CA TRP A 166 -5.81 -20.40 7.52
C TRP A 166 -5.75 -19.69 6.15
N TYR A 167 -4.55 -19.56 5.55
CA TYR A 167 -4.44 -18.89 4.26
C TYR A 167 -4.78 -19.84 3.11
N PRO A 168 -5.66 -19.45 2.16
CA PRO A 168 -6.09 -20.31 1.06
C PRO A 168 -4.92 -20.85 0.24
N GLY A 169 -5.02 -22.11 -0.17
CA GLY A 169 -3.99 -22.78 -0.99
C GLY A 169 -2.64 -22.96 -0.31
N HIS A 170 -2.54 -22.72 1.00
CA HIS A 170 -1.27 -22.79 1.74
C HIS A 170 -0.15 -21.94 1.13
N LEU A 171 -0.50 -20.78 0.54
CA LEU A 171 0.44 -19.90 -0.15
C LEU A 171 1.09 -18.86 0.78
N ALA A 172 0.67 -18.75 2.02
CA ALA A 172 1.26 -17.81 2.97
C ALA A 172 2.14 -18.49 4.01
N TRP A 173 3.22 -17.81 4.36
CA TRP A 173 4.31 -18.29 5.20
C TRP A 173 4.67 -17.30 6.30
N GLN A 174 5.15 -17.82 7.42
CA GLN A 174 5.67 -17.05 8.53
C GLN A 174 7.05 -17.56 8.94
N LEU A 175 7.99 -16.64 9.10
CA LEU A 175 9.34 -16.90 9.63
C LEU A 175 9.45 -16.24 10.99
N ASP A 176 9.50 -17.05 12.04
CA ASP A 176 9.51 -16.58 13.43
C ASP A 176 10.91 -16.13 13.91
N VAL A 177 11.95 -16.37 13.11
CA VAL A 177 13.34 -15.99 13.43
C VAL A 177 13.53 -14.48 13.31
N PRO A 178 14.07 -13.80 14.34
CA PRO A 178 14.32 -12.36 14.33
C PRO A 178 15.21 -11.91 13.18
N LYS A 179 14.91 -10.77 12.57
CA LYS A 179 15.65 -10.20 11.42
C LYS A 179 17.17 -10.09 11.67
N ARG A 180 17.57 -9.79 12.91
CA ARG A 180 19.00 -9.70 13.30
C ARG A 180 19.72 -11.06 13.19
N VAL A 181 19.01 -12.15 13.47
CA VAL A 181 19.55 -13.52 13.39
C VAL A 181 19.61 -13.99 11.93
N VAL A 182 18.54 -13.74 11.16
CA VAL A 182 18.47 -14.01 9.71
C VAL A 182 19.68 -13.42 8.96
N ARG A 183 20.10 -12.21 9.34
CA ARG A 183 21.28 -11.53 8.72
C ARG A 183 22.63 -12.16 9.06
N LYS A 184 22.72 -13.05 10.05
CA LYS A 184 23.95 -13.66 10.51
C LYS A 184 24.16 -15.08 9.98
N SER A 185 23.12 -15.85 9.70
CA SER A 185 23.19 -17.16 9.09
C SER A 185 23.32 -17.07 7.57
N GLU A 186 24.22 -17.83 6.96
CA GLU A 186 24.40 -17.87 5.50
C GLU A 186 23.20 -18.49 4.82
N GLU A 187 22.63 -19.56 5.39
CA GLU A 187 21.46 -20.25 4.84
C GLU A 187 20.24 -19.30 4.83
N PHE A 188 19.99 -18.59 5.94
CA PHE A 188 18.90 -17.62 5.98
C PHE A 188 19.16 -16.39 5.09
N LYS A 189 20.41 -16.00 4.83
CA LYS A 189 20.73 -14.96 3.85
C LYS A 189 20.41 -15.41 2.42
N VAL A 190 20.63 -16.67 2.08
CA VAL A 190 20.24 -17.23 0.78
C VAL A 190 18.73 -17.17 0.63
N PHE A 191 17.97 -17.64 1.63
CA PHE A 191 16.52 -17.54 1.64
C PHE A 191 16.01 -16.09 1.59
N GLN A 192 16.63 -15.19 2.35
CA GLN A 192 16.27 -13.76 2.30
C GLN A 192 16.50 -13.16 0.90
N ARG A 193 17.59 -13.51 0.22
CA ARG A 193 17.85 -13.10 -1.17
C ARG A 193 16.75 -13.57 -2.12
N PHE A 194 16.34 -14.83 -1.99
CA PHE A 194 15.21 -15.38 -2.73
C PHE A 194 13.93 -14.58 -2.46
N LEU A 195 13.55 -14.35 -1.20
CA LEU A 195 12.36 -13.57 -0.85
C LEU A 195 12.41 -12.13 -1.39
N VAL A 196 13.59 -11.48 -1.35
CA VAL A 196 13.74 -10.12 -1.91
C VAL A 196 13.53 -10.14 -3.42
N GLY A 197 14.23 -11.04 -4.12
CA GLY A 197 14.15 -11.13 -5.58
C GLY A 197 12.73 -11.44 -6.06
N GLU A 198 12.08 -12.46 -5.48
CA GLU A 198 10.71 -12.83 -5.86
C GLU A 198 9.68 -11.75 -5.48
N THR A 199 9.94 -10.94 -4.44
CA THR A 199 9.09 -9.77 -4.12
C THR A 199 9.22 -8.68 -5.18
N GLU A 200 10.43 -8.42 -5.67
CA GLU A 200 10.65 -7.35 -6.65
C GLU A 200 10.02 -7.64 -8.01
N ILE A 201 9.97 -8.92 -8.40
CA ILE A 201 9.29 -9.35 -9.64
C ILE A 201 7.79 -9.65 -9.45
N GLY A 202 7.27 -9.53 -8.21
CA GLY A 202 5.84 -9.66 -7.91
C GLY A 202 5.32 -11.09 -7.75
N ASN A 203 6.20 -12.09 -7.63
CA ASN A 203 5.81 -13.48 -7.38
C ASN A 203 5.55 -13.74 -5.89
N ILE A 204 6.17 -12.95 -5.02
CA ILE A 204 5.95 -12.97 -3.57
C ILE A 204 5.55 -11.56 -3.12
N SER A 205 4.60 -11.48 -2.21
CA SER A 205 4.22 -10.24 -1.53
C SER A 205 4.59 -10.35 -0.05
N ARG A 206 5.44 -9.44 0.43
CA ARG A 206 5.68 -9.30 1.88
C ARG A 206 4.52 -8.53 2.49
N GLN A 207 3.81 -9.17 3.37
CA GLN A 207 2.61 -8.61 3.98
C GLN A 207 2.47 -9.19 5.37
N GLU A 208 2.10 -8.38 6.35
CA GLU A 208 1.80 -8.86 7.68
C GLU A 208 0.60 -9.81 7.66
N ALA A 209 0.64 -10.88 8.46
CA ALA A 209 -0.37 -11.94 8.46
C ALA A 209 -1.79 -11.37 8.62
N VAL A 210 -2.02 -10.53 9.63
CA VAL A 210 -3.36 -9.94 9.88
C VAL A 210 -3.83 -9.02 8.75
N SER A 211 -2.90 -8.37 8.05
CA SER A 211 -3.23 -7.54 6.88
C SER A 211 -3.67 -8.33 5.65
N MET A 212 -3.43 -9.66 5.64
CA MET A 212 -3.89 -10.54 4.55
C MET A 212 -5.38 -10.87 4.66
N ILE A 213 -6.01 -10.68 5.83
CA ILE A 213 -7.37 -11.16 6.14
C ILE A 213 -8.46 -10.32 5.45
N PRO A 214 -8.47 -8.96 5.49
CA PRO A 214 -9.56 -8.17 4.94
C PRO A 214 -9.87 -8.45 3.46
N PRO A 215 -8.89 -8.56 2.54
CA PRO A 215 -9.18 -8.89 1.14
C PRO A 215 -9.79 -10.29 0.94
N LEU A 216 -9.44 -11.27 1.79
CA LEU A 216 -9.99 -12.63 1.71
C LEU A 216 -11.48 -12.66 2.09
N LEU A 217 -11.91 -11.78 3.00
CA LEU A 217 -13.30 -11.70 3.46
C LEU A 217 -14.24 -10.92 2.52
N LEU A 218 -13.67 -10.24 1.51
CA LEU A 218 -14.45 -9.54 0.49
C LEU A 218 -15.14 -10.48 -0.51
N ASP A 219 -14.69 -11.72 -0.66
CA ASP A 219 -15.23 -12.68 -1.64
C ASP A 219 -15.29 -12.07 -3.06
N ILE A 220 -14.14 -11.66 -3.58
CA ILE A 220 -14.03 -10.99 -4.87
C ILE A 220 -14.10 -12.01 -6.00
N GLN A 221 -14.95 -11.71 -7.01
CA GLN A 221 -15.05 -12.46 -8.25
C GLN A 221 -14.50 -11.63 -9.42
N SER A 222 -14.08 -12.29 -10.50
CA SER A 222 -13.39 -11.68 -11.65
C SER A 222 -14.16 -10.58 -12.38
N HIS A 223 -15.50 -10.54 -12.23
CA HIS A 223 -16.40 -9.55 -12.84
C HIS A 223 -16.77 -8.40 -11.90
N HIS A 224 -16.38 -8.44 -10.63
CA HIS A 224 -16.78 -7.44 -9.65
C HIS A 224 -16.13 -6.07 -9.92
N VAL A 225 -16.89 -5.03 -9.58
CA VAL A 225 -16.40 -3.66 -9.47
C VAL A 225 -16.01 -3.40 -8.02
N CYS A 226 -14.72 -3.20 -7.80
CA CYS A 226 -14.13 -3.11 -6.48
C CYS A 226 -13.55 -1.71 -6.19
N LEU A 227 -13.57 -1.32 -4.92
CA LEU A 227 -12.93 -0.09 -4.42
C LEU A 227 -12.05 -0.40 -3.21
N ASP A 228 -10.80 0.01 -3.24
CA ASP A 228 -9.92 0.11 -2.08
C ASP A 228 -9.79 1.58 -1.70
N MET A 229 -10.38 2.00 -0.58
CA MET A 229 -10.55 3.42 -0.24
C MET A 229 -9.28 4.09 0.28
N CYS A 230 -8.39 3.33 0.93
CA CYS A 230 -7.16 3.80 1.55
C CYS A 230 -6.00 2.86 1.19
N ALA A 231 -5.74 2.74 -0.11
CA ALA A 231 -5.03 1.65 -0.73
C ALA A 231 -3.53 1.59 -0.44
N ALA A 232 -2.86 2.74 -0.29
CA ALA A 232 -1.41 2.77 -0.20
C ALA A 232 -0.88 2.18 1.13
N PRO A 233 0.21 1.41 1.10
CA PRO A 233 1.18 1.25 0.00
C PRO A 233 0.81 0.24 -1.09
N GLY A 234 -0.30 -0.56 -0.96
CA GLY A 234 -0.81 -1.40 -2.03
C GLY A 234 -0.81 -2.91 -1.76
N SER A 235 -0.44 -3.39 -0.58
CA SER A 235 -0.40 -4.83 -0.28
C SER A 235 -1.79 -5.49 -0.33
N LYS A 236 -2.82 -4.84 0.22
CA LYS A 236 -4.21 -5.31 0.17
C LYS A 236 -4.78 -5.14 -1.24
N THR A 237 -4.50 -4.01 -1.89
CA THR A 237 -4.85 -3.76 -3.30
C THR A 237 -4.32 -4.88 -4.21
N ALA A 238 -3.05 -5.26 -4.03
CA ALA A 238 -2.43 -6.35 -4.77
C ALA A 238 -3.18 -7.67 -4.59
N GLN A 239 -3.58 -7.99 -3.38
CA GLN A 239 -4.37 -9.19 -3.07
C GLN A 239 -5.78 -9.14 -3.66
N MET A 240 -6.43 -7.96 -3.69
CA MET A 240 -7.70 -7.77 -4.40
C MET A 240 -7.55 -7.96 -5.90
N MET A 241 -6.43 -7.48 -6.49
CA MET A 241 -6.13 -7.72 -7.91
C MET A 241 -5.89 -9.19 -8.22
N GLU A 242 -5.24 -9.94 -7.34
CA GLU A 242 -5.08 -11.38 -7.50
C GLU A 242 -6.43 -12.09 -7.59
N ALA A 243 -7.35 -11.74 -6.72
CA ALA A 243 -8.71 -12.31 -6.74
C ALA A 243 -9.47 -11.95 -8.03
N LEU A 244 -9.38 -10.71 -8.50
CA LEU A 244 -9.98 -10.27 -9.76
C LEU A 244 -9.38 -10.99 -10.98
N ASN A 245 -8.07 -11.30 -10.95
CA ASN A 245 -7.35 -11.91 -12.07
C ASN A 245 -7.21 -13.43 -11.93
N HIS A 246 -7.91 -14.07 -11.00
CA HIS A 246 -7.72 -15.49 -10.66
C HIS A 246 -7.84 -16.44 -11.86
N HIS A 247 -8.75 -16.17 -12.79
CA HIS A 247 -9.02 -17.04 -13.94
C HIS A 247 -8.51 -16.49 -15.27
N SER A 248 -8.07 -15.25 -15.33
CA SER A 248 -7.65 -14.62 -16.59
C SER A 248 -6.81 -13.37 -16.33
N THR A 249 -5.78 -13.18 -17.14
CA THR A 249 -5.01 -11.94 -17.19
C THR A 249 -5.79 -10.77 -17.78
N VAL A 250 -6.90 -11.05 -18.47
CA VAL A 250 -7.83 -10.07 -19.04
C VAL A 250 -9.14 -10.11 -18.26
N THR A 251 -9.16 -9.46 -17.11
CA THR A 251 -10.37 -9.37 -16.27
C THR A 251 -11.44 -8.48 -16.88
N THR A 252 -12.71 -8.83 -16.66
CA THR A 252 -13.86 -7.96 -16.97
C THR A 252 -14.21 -7.02 -15.82
N GLY A 253 -13.70 -7.28 -14.62
CA GLY A 253 -13.92 -6.47 -13.44
C GLY A 253 -13.08 -5.19 -13.40
N LEU A 254 -13.32 -4.39 -12.38
CA LEU A 254 -12.64 -3.11 -12.12
C LEU A 254 -12.18 -3.06 -10.66
N LEU A 255 -10.94 -2.63 -10.44
CA LEU A 255 -10.47 -2.20 -9.12
C LEU A 255 -10.06 -0.73 -9.18
N ILE A 256 -10.74 0.12 -8.42
CA ILE A 256 -10.28 1.47 -8.12
C ILE A 256 -9.51 1.43 -6.81
N ALA A 257 -8.23 1.79 -6.86
CA ALA A 257 -7.35 1.92 -5.70
C ALA A 257 -7.13 3.41 -5.42
N ASN A 258 -7.60 3.89 -4.28
CA ASN A 258 -7.59 5.30 -3.91
C ASN A 258 -6.72 5.54 -2.67
N ASP A 259 -5.99 6.65 -2.65
CA ASP A 259 -5.36 7.18 -1.43
C ASP A 259 -5.36 8.71 -1.44
N SER A 260 -5.39 9.32 -0.29
CA SER A 260 -5.43 10.78 -0.15
C SER A 260 -4.06 11.45 -0.35
N ASP A 261 -2.96 10.74 -0.10
CA ASP A 261 -1.60 11.25 -0.23
C ASP A 261 -1.03 10.93 -1.62
N LEU A 262 -0.68 11.96 -2.39
CA LEU A 262 -0.16 11.82 -3.75
C LEU A 262 1.16 11.03 -3.80
N LYS A 263 2.05 11.21 -2.83
CA LYS A 263 3.33 10.47 -2.80
C LYS A 263 3.09 8.98 -2.53
N ARG A 264 2.16 8.68 -1.62
CA ARG A 264 1.72 7.31 -1.38
C ARG A 264 1.03 6.70 -2.59
N CYS A 265 0.25 7.47 -3.36
CA CYS A 265 -0.32 7.01 -4.63
C CYS A 265 0.74 6.63 -5.66
N HIS A 266 1.85 7.38 -5.78
CA HIS A 266 2.95 6.98 -6.66
C HIS A 266 3.62 5.67 -6.20
N MET A 267 3.78 5.47 -4.88
CA MET A 267 4.23 4.17 -4.35
C MET A 267 3.24 3.06 -4.68
N LEU A 268 1.94 3.31 -4.57
CA LEU A 268 0.88 2.38 -4.93
C LEU A 268 0.96 2.00 -6.41
N VAL A 269 1.12 2.96 -7.33
CA VAL A 269 1.32 2.70 -8.77
C VAL A 269 2.55 1.82 -9.00
N HIS A 270 3.66 2.10 -8.32
CA HIS A 270 4.87 1.28 -8.43
C HIS A 270 4.68 -0.15 -7.90
N GLN A 271 3.99 -0.32 -6.76
CA GLN A 271 3.72 -1.63 -6.18
C GLN A 271 2.75 -2.46 -7.05
N THR A 272 1.68 -1.83 -7.54
CA THR A 272 0.69 -2.49 -8.40
C THR A 272 1.23 -2.76 -9.81
N GLY A 273 2.22 -2.01 -10.27
CA GLY A 273 2.92 -2.25 -11.53
C GLY A 273 3.61 -3.62 -11.62
N ARG A 274 3.91 -4.25 -10.47
CA ARG A 274 4.43 -5.62 -10.40
C ARG A 274 3.36 -6.68 -10.72
N MET A 275 2.08 -6.32 -10.60
CA MET A 275 0.93 -7.17 -10.93
C MET A 275 -0.03 -6.40 -11.82
N PRO A 276 0.34 -6.21 -13.09
CA PRO A 276 -0.41 -5.39 -14.01
C PRO A 276 -1.78 -5.99 -14.32
N SER A 277 -2.82 -5.13 -14.46
CA SER A 277 -4.19 -5.51 -14.80
C SER A 277 -4.84 -4.48 -15.71
N VAL A 278 -5.57 -4.95 -16.71
CA VAL A 278 -6.39 -4.11 -17.60
C VAL A 278 -7.54 -3.42 -16.87
N GLY A 279 -7.94 -3.95 -15.71
CA GLY A 279 -9.06 -3.47 -14.89
C GLY A 279 -8.63 -2.64 -13.66
N LEU A 280 -7.38 -2.15 -13.60
CA LEU A 280 -6.93 -1.30 -12.49
C LEU A 280 -7.07 0.18 -12.84
N GLY A 281 -7.54 0.98 -11.86
CA GLY A 281 -7.45 2.43 -11.86
C GLY A 281 -6.92 2.95 -10.52
N VAL A 282 -5.97 3.87 -10.51
CA VAL A 282 -5.43 4.49 -9.30
C VAL A 282 -5.86 5.95 -9.22
N THR A 283 -6.46 6.36 -8.10
CA THR A 283 -6.99 7.71 -7.88
C THR A 283 -6.44 8.34 -6.61
N ASN A 284 -6.42 9.68 -6.57
CA ASN A 284 -5.92 10.46 -5.44
C ASN A 284 -7.01 11.35 -4.84
N ASN A 285 -7.89 10.78 -4.04
CA ASN A 285 -8.99 11.52 -3.39
C ASN A 285 -9.01 11.29 -1.88
N ASP A 286 -9.56 12.25 -1.15
CA ASP A 286 -9.94 12.06 0.25
C ASP A 286 -11.02 10.96 0.33
N ALA A 287 -10.73 9.87 1.05
CA ALA A 287 -11.60 8.71 1.16
C ALA A 287 -13.01 9.07 1.69
N SER A 288 -13.11 10.06 2.60
CA SER A 288 -14.39 10.53 3.14
C SER A 288 -15.23 11.32 2.12
N ARG A 289 -14.66 11.68 0.96
CA ARG A 289 -15.25 12.55 -0.07
C ARG A 289 -14.97 12.06 -1.49
N ILE A 290 -14.69 10.77 -1.67
CA ILE A 290 -14.49 10.20 -3.01
C ILE A 290 -15.70 10.60 -3.87
N PRO A 291 -15.50 11.22 -5.06
CA PRO A 291 -16.59 11.58 -5.93
C PRO A 291 -17.32 10.32 -6.41
N THR A 292 -18.62 10.43 -6.69
CA THR A 292 -19.35 9.37 -7.38
C THR A 292 -18.95 9.41 -8.85
N PHE A 293 -18.22 8.39 -9.29
CA PHE A 293 -17.76 8.29 -10.66
C PHE A 293 -18.95 7.99 -11.59
N LYS A 294 -18.83 8.45 -12.82
CA LYS A 294 -19.81 8.18 -13.88
C LYS A 294 -19.31 7.03 -14.75
N LEU A 295 -20.26 6.31 -15.33
CA LEU A 295 -19.97 5.24 -16.27
C LEU A 295 -20.86 5.43 -17.51
N SER A 296 -20.26 5.49 -18.69
CA SER A 296 -21.01 5.49 -19.95
C SER A 296 -21.49 4.08 -20.24
N THR A 297 -22.77 3.94 -20.63
CA THR A 297 -23.28 2.67 -21.14
C THR A 297 -23.03 2.57 -22.65
N PRO A 298 -23.10 1.37 -23.25
CA PRO A 298 -22.95 1.20 -24.71
C PRO A 298 -23.97 2.03 -25.52
N GLU A 299 -25.16 2.27 -24.94
CA GLU A 299 -26.25 3.06 -25.54
C GLU A 299 -26.04 4.57 -25.36
N GLY A 300 -24.92 5.01 -24.80
CA GLY A 300 -24.59 6.41 -24.58
C GLY A 300 -25.22 7.05 -23.33
N ALA A 301 -25.99 6.28 -22.53
CA ALA A 301 -26.49 6.79 -21.26
C ALA A 301 -25.36 6.87 -20.23
N VAL A 302 -25.47 7.80 -19.28
CA VAL A 302 -24.49 7.97 -18.19
C VAL A 302 -25.16 7.55 -16.89
N THR A 303 -24.55 6.56 -16.23
CA THR A 303 -24.95 6.07 -14.91
C THR A 303 -23.91 6.39 -13.84
N HIS A 304 -24.27 6.24 -12.60
CA HIS A 304 -23.32 6.34 -11.48
C HIS A 304 -22.66 4.99 -11.19
N LEU A 305 -21.32 5.00 -11.04
CA LEU A 305 -20.58 3.81 -10.66
C LEU A 305 -20.87 3.47 -9.19
N ALA A 306 -21.41 2.29 -8.96
CA ALA A 306 -21.53 1.68 -7.63
C ALA A 306 -20.67 0.40 -7.59
N TYR A 307 -20.26 0.00 -6.39
CA TYR A 307 -19.26 -1.05 -6.21
C TYR A 307 -19.90 -2.32 -5.64
N ASP A 308 -19.45 -3.48 -6.13
CA ASP A 308 -19.84 -4.78 -5.62
C ASP A 308 -19.09 -5.10 -4.32
N ARG A 309 -17.80 -4.67 -4.24
CA ARG A 309 -16.90 -4.92 -3.13
C ARG A 309 -16.14 -3.66 -2.74
N ILE A 310 -16.12 -3.32 -1.46
CA ILE A 310 -15.37 -2.16 -0.94
C ILE A 310 -14.48 -2.60 0.21
N LEU A 311 -13.20 -2.23 0.15
CA LEU A 311 -12.28 -2.29 1.27
C LEU A 311 -12.12 -0.90 1.89
N ALA A 312 -12.42 -0.78 3.17
CA ALA A 312 -12.21 0.41 3.98
C ALA A 312 -11.20 0.11 5.11
N ASP A 313 -9.91 -0.04 4.72
CA ASP A 313 -8.80 -0.17 5.66
C ASP A 313 -8.37 1.25 6.08
N VAL A 314 -9.05 1.78 7.09
CA VAL A 314 -9.03 3.20 7.38
C VAL A 314 -7.77 3.65 8.15
N PRO A 315 -7.34 4.93 8.00
CA PRO A 315 -6.30 5.49 8.86
C PRO A 315 -6.71 5.38 10.35
N CYS A 316 -5.81 4.87 11.18
CA CYS A 316 -6.05 4.63 12.59
C CYS A 316 -4.80 4.97 13.43
N THR A 317 -4.89 4.85 14.76
CA THR A 317 -3.75 5.08 15.67
C THR A 317 -2.62 4.09 15.45
N GLY A 318 -2.93 2.92 14.91
CA GLY A 318 -1.94 1.88 14.61
C GLY A 318 -1.36 1.19 15.84
N ASP A 319 -2.02 1.24 16.98
CA ASP A 319 -1.52 0.64 18.22
C ASP A 319 -1.46 -0.89 18.20
N GLY A 320 -2.17 -1.55 17.27
CA GLY A 320 -1.94 -2.95 16.92
C GLY A 320 -0.58 -3.22 16.26
N THR A 321 0.15 -2.17 15.86
CA THR A 321 1.47 -2.29 15.20
C THR A 321 2.65 -1.94 16.12
N LEU A 322 2.47 -1.90 17.42
CA LEU A 322 3.50 -1.60 18.43
C LEU A 322 4.78 -2.43 18.26
N ARG A 323 4.67 -3.68 17.80
CA ARG A 323 5.80 -4.58 17.50
C ARG A 323 6.67 -4.10 16.34
N LYS A 324 6.13 -3.22 15.46
CA LYS A 324 6.79 -2.66 14.28
C LYS A 324 7.10 -1.17 14.47
N ASN A 325 6.15 -0.41 15.02
CA ASN A 325 6.23 1.04 15.19
C ASN A 325 6.46 1.39 16.67
N LEU A 326 7.70 1.32 17.10
CA LEU A 326 8.08 1.49 18.51
C LEU A 326 7.78 2.89 19.09
N ASP A 327 7.69 3.92 18.24
CA ASP A 327 7.36 5.28 18.68
C ASP A 327 5.93 5.41 19.21
N ILE A 328 5.03 4.48 18.86
CA ILE A 328 3.66 4.44 19.38
C ILE A 328 3.67 4.24 20.91
N TRP A 329 4.60 3.44 21.46
CA TRP A 329 4.74 3.28 22.90
C TRP A 329 4.87 4.62 23.65
N LYS A 330 5.54 5.62 23.04
CA LYS A 330 5.75 6.94 23.62
C LYS A 330 4.60 7.90 23.39
N SER A 331 3.96 7.80 22.21
CA SER A 331 3.00 8.79 21.72
C SER A 331 1.54 8.39 21.89
N TRP A 332 1.27 7.16 22.31
CA TRP A 332 -0.10 6.67 22.47
C TRP A 332 -0.84 7.37 23.60
N THR A 333 -2.06 7.81 23.30
CA THR A 333 -3.04 8.33 24.26
C THR A 333 -4.45 7.95 23.80
N PRO A 334 -5.47 7.86 24.69
CA PRO A 334 -6.85 7.59 24.28
C PRO A 334 -7.40 8.65 23.32
N GLY A 335 -6.97 9.91 23.49
CA GLY A 335 -7.37 11.04 22.63
C GLY A 335 -6.94 10.86 21.16
N ASN A 336 -5.91 10.07 20.88
CA ASN A 336 -5.49 9.80 19.50
C ASN A 336 -6.59 9.09 18.72
N GLY A 337 -7.20 8.02 19.28
CA GLY A 337 -8.30 7.29 18.66
C GLY A 337 -9.56 8.16 18.55
N SER A 338 -9.94 8.85 19.63
CA SER A 338 -11.10 9.73 19.63
C SER A 338 -11.02 10.84 18.58
N SER A 339 -9.80 11.33 18.26
CA SER A 339 -9.61 12.35 17.22
C SER A 339 -9.73 11.80 15.78
N LEU A 340 -9.45 10.51 15.57
CA LEU A 340 -9.58 9.85 14.27
C LEU A 340 -10.99 9.32 14.01
N HIS A 341 -11.73 8.97 15.04
CA HIS A 341 -13.09 8.42 14.94
C HIS A 341 -14.00 9.18 13.97
N PRO A 342 -14.11 10.55 14.00
CA PRO A 342 -14.98 11.25 13.07
C PRO A 342 -14.57 11.10 11.60
N LEU A 343 -13.28 10.96 11.31
CA LEU A 343 -12.79 10.71 9.96
C LEU A 343 -13.13 9.29 9.52
N GLN A 344 -12.87 8.31 10.36
CA GLN A 344 -13.18 6.90 10.12
C GLN A 344 -14.66 6.69 9.85
N LEU A 345 -15.53 7.31 10.67
CA LEU A 345 -16.96 7.26 10.47
C LEU A 345 -17.39 7.87 9.11
N ARG A 346 -16.85 9.02 8.73
CA ARG A 346 -17.14 9.61 7.41
C ARG A 346 -16.69 8.74 6.25
N ILE A 347 -15.52 8.07 6.38
CA ILE A 347 -15.04 7.13 5.36
C ILE A 347 -15.99 5.95 5.23
N LEU A 348 -16.41 5.35 6.36
CA LEU A 348 -17.32 4.21 6.36
C LEU A 348 -18.71 4.60 5.81
N LEU A 349 -19.27 5.74 6.20
CA LEU A 349 -20.52 6.26 5.64
C LEU A 349 -20.41 6.49 4.12
N ARG A 350 -19.27 6.99 3.65
CA ARG A 350 -19.05 7.15 2.20
C ARG A 350 -18.96 5.81 1.49
N ALA A 351 -18.33 4.81 2.08
CA ALA A 351 -18.31 3.44 1.55
C ALA A 351 -19.74 2.87 1.41
N MET A 352 -20.57 3.04 2.45
CA MET A 352 -21.97 2.60 2.46
C MET A 352 -22.80 3.22 1.33
N GLN A 353 -22.60 4.52 1.05
CA GLN A 353 -23.26 5.23 -0.05
C GLN A 353 -22.85 4.70 -1.44
N LEU A 354 -21.59 4.28 -1.59
CA LEU A 354 -21.02 3.80 -2.84
C LEU A 354 -21.29 2.31 -3.11
N LEU A 355 -21.75 1.56 -2.10
CA LEU A 355 -21.99 0.12 -2.19
C LEU A 355 -23.32 -0.17 -2.90
N LYS A 356 -23.32 -1.12 -3.85
CA LYS A 356 -24.53 -1.63 -4.50
C LYS A 356 -25.44 -2.34 -3.50
N PRO A 357 -26.77 -2.40 -3.73
CA PRO A 357 -27.62 -3.38 -3.06
C PRO A 357 -27.07 -4.80 -3.26
N GLY A 358 -27.03 -5.60 -2.20
CA GLY A 358 -26.39 -6.92 -2.21
C GLY A 358 -24.85 -6.91 -2.21
N GLY A 359 -24.24 -5.73 -2.22
CA GLY A 359 -22.79 -5.58 -2.16
C GLY A 359 -22.23 -5.85 -0.76
N ARG A 360 -20.92 -6.18 -0.71
CA ARG A 360 -20.19 -6.47 0.51
C ARG A 360 -19.03 -5.49 0.70
N MET A 361 -18.82 -5.02 1.93
CA MET A 361 -17.65 -4.23 2.30
C MET A 361 -16.96 -4.80 3.51
N VAL A 362 -15.68 -4.52 3.65
CA VAL A 362 -14.88 -4.84 4.82
C VAL A 362 -14.34 -3.54 5.40
N TYR A 363 -14.68 -3.27 6.66
CA TYR A 363 -14.07 -2.23 7.47
C TYR A 363 -12.95 -2.85 8.29
N SER A 364 -11.76 -2.24 8.29
CA SER A 364 -10.62 -2.75 9.04
C SER A 364 -9.71 -1.64 9.58
N THR A 365 -9.04 -1.94 10.70
CA THR A 365 -8.02 -1.09 11.32
C THR A 365 -6.90 -1.93 11.91
N CYS A 366 -5.69 -1.37 11.98
CA CYS A 366 -4.62 -1.93 12.79
C CYS A 366 -4.60 -1.31 14.21
N SER A 367 -5.78 -1.12 14.81
CA SER A 367 -5.96 -0.60 16.18
C SER A 367 -6.73 -1.59 17.05
N PHE A 368 -6.38 -1.65 18.34
CA PHE A 368 -7.16 -2.37 19.34
C PHE A 368 -8.34 -1.54 19.88
N ASN A 369 -8.33 -0.21 19.63
CA ASN A 369 -9.21 0.74 20.29
C ASN A 369 -10.68 0.59 19.82
N PRO A 370 -11.62 0.26 20.71
CA PRO A 370 -13.03 0.12 20.37
C PRO A 370 -13.66 1.42 19.85
N VAL A 371 -13.12 2.58 20.19
CA VAL A 371 -13.56 3.87 19.66
C VAL A 371 -13.30 3.99 18.16
N GLU A 372 -12.22 3.37 17.66
CA GLU A 372 -11.87 3.33 16.23
C GLU A 372 -12.51 2.14 15.49
N ASN A 373 -13.05 1.17 16.22
CA ASN A 373 -13.56 -0.11 15.73
C ASN A 373 -15.08 -0.18 15.87
N GLU A 374 -15.56 -0.76 16.97
CA GLU A 374 -16.98 -1.01 17.18
C GLU A 374 -17.81 0.26 17.25
N ALA A 375 -17.30 1.33 17.83
CA ALA A 375 -18.02 2.60 17.91
C ALA A 375 -18.29 3.20 16.51
N VAL A 376 -17.30 3.11 15.61
CA VAL A 376 -17.45 3.56 14.21
C VAL A 376 -18.50 2.72 13.49
N VAL A 377 -18.41 1.39 13.59
CA VAL A 377 -19.35 0.45 12.94
C VAL A 377 -20.75 0.64 13.49
N ALA A 378 -20.93 0.73 14.82
CA ALA A 378 -22.22 0.94 15.45
C ALA A 378 -22.89 2.24 14.97
N SER A 379 -22.14 3.32 14.93
CA SER A 379 -22.64 4.63 14.48
C SER A 379 -23.01 4.62 12.99
N ALA A 380 -22.22 3.95 12.16
CA ALA A 380 -22.49 3.82 10.73
C ALA A 380 -23.77 3.00 10.48
N LEU A 381 -23.95 1.87 11.16
CA LEU A 381 -25.16 1.05 11.03
C LEU A 381 -26.41 1.79 11.48
N ASN A 382 -26.32 2.59 12.54
CA ASN A 382 -27.43 3.39 13.05
C ASN A 382 -27.82 4.58 12.15
N SER A 383 -26.95 4.99 11.22
CA SER A 383 -27.28 6.03 10.25
C SER A 383 -28.34 5.59 9.22
N GLU A 384 -28.38 4.30 8.89
CA GLU A 384 -29.32 3.69 7.94
C GLU A 384 -29.86 2.34 8.51
N PRO A 385 -30.74 2.39 9.54
CA PRO A 385 -31.20 1.20 10.23
C PRO A 385 -31.88 0.19 9.28
N GLY A 386 -31.46 -1.08 9.36
CA GLY A 386 -32.03 -2.18 8.59
C GLY A 386 -31.54 -2.27 7.14
N VAL A 387 -30.78 -1.29 6.64
CA VAL A 387 -30.20 -1.32 5.28
C VAL A 387 -28.91 -2.13 5.25
N PHE A 388 -28.13 -2.10 6.33
CA PHE A 388 -26.86 -2.79 6.44
C PHE A 388 -26.87 -3.78 7.59
N ARG A 389 -26.10 -4.87 7.44
CA ARG A 389 -25.92 -5.87 8.49
C ARG A 389 -24.45 -6.32 8.56
N ILE A 390 -24.01 -6.71 9.73
CA ILE A 390 -22.73 -7.40 9.89
C ILE A 390 -22.92 -8.87 9.51
N VAL A 391 -21.96 -9.41 8.76
CA VAL A 391 -22.00 -10.81 8.30
C VAL A 391 -21.17 -11.66 9.27
N PRO A 392 -21.79 -12.65 9.91
CA PRO A 392 -21.05 -13.60 10.74
C PRO A 392 -19.95 -14.31 9.95
N GLN A 393 -18.82 -14.56 10.59
CA GLN A 393 -17.68 -15.27 10.01
C GLN A 393 -17.39 -16.54 10.86
N PRO A 394 -18.03 -17.69 10.62
CA PRO A 394 -17.84 -18.90 11.43
C PRO A 394 -16.41 -19.42 11.31
N GLU A 395 -15.83 -19.91 12.43
CA GLU A 395 -14.41 -20.31 12.50
C GLU A 395 -14.10 -21.60 11.73
N ASP A 396 -15.05 -22.46 11.62
CA ASP A 396 -14.95 -23.76 10.94
C ASP A 396 -14.97 -23.65 9.40
N THR A 397 -15.61 -22.62 8.87
CA THR A 397 -15.80 -22.44 7.42
C THR A 397 -15.05 -21.27 6.83
N VAL A 398 -14.85 -20.21 7.60
CA VAL A 398 -14.17 -19.00 7.12
C VAL A 398 -12.79 -18.89 7.73
N LEU A 399 -11.75 -19.06 6.90
CA LEU A 399 -10.34 -19.06 7.31
C LEU A 399 -10.07 -20.04 8.47
N PRO A 400 -10.33 -21.36 8.30
CA PRO A 400 -10.18 -22.34 9.36
C PRO A 400 -8.73 -22.37 9.87
N GLY A 401 -8.58 -22.40 11.21
CA GLY A 401 -7.28 -22.31 11.87
C GLY A 401 -6.80 -20.89 12.20
N LEU A 402 -7.55 -19.84 11.79
CA LEU A 402 -7.30 -18.50 12.26
C LEU A 402 -7.92 -18.30 13.65
N LYS A 403 -7.08 -18.10 14.66
CA LYS A 403 -7.54 -17.69 16.00
C LYS A 403 -7.99 -16.23 15.98
N ARG A 404 -9.21 -16.00 16.44
CA ARG A 404 -9.85 -14.68 16.43
C ARG A 404 -10.77 -14.55 17.65
N ARG A 405 -10.99 -13.32 18.06
CA ARG A 405 -11.88 -12.94 19.15
C ARG A 405 -13.09 -12.20 18.60
N THR A 406 -14.19 -12.24 19.29
CA THR A 406 -15.40 -11.48 18.95
C THR A 406 -15.21 -9.98 19.16
N GLY A 407 -15.95 -9.16 18.43
CA GLY A 407 -16.07 -7.73 18.68
C GLY A 407 -16.71 -7.44 20.02
N LEU A 408 -16.43 -6.27 20.56
CA LEU A 408 -16.96 -5.80 21.83
C LEU A 408 -18.39 -5.27 21.65
N THR A 409 -19.26 -5.60 22.61
CA THR A 409 -20.62 -5.04 22.72
C THR A 409 -20.71 -3.95 23.80
N GLN A 410 -19.64 -3.71 24.53
CA GLN A 410 -19.50 -2.66 25.52
C GLN A 410 -18.08 -2.15 25.54
N TRP A 411 -17.90 -0.84 25.73
CA TRP A 411 -16.60 -0.22 25.88
C TRP A 411 -16.69 1.02 26.77
N LYS A 412 -15.55 1.43 27.31
CA LYS A 412 -15.41 2.59 28.17
C LYS A 412 -14.74 3.74 27.46
N ILE A 413 -15.19 4.97 27.73
CA ILE A 413 -14.60 6.18 27.15
C ILE A 413 -13.73 6.86 28.19
N PHE A 414 -12.51 7.19 27.78
CA PHE A 414 -11.54 7.87 28.62
C PHE A 414 -10.99 9.11 27.93
N SER A 415 -10.74 10.16 28.73
CA SER A 415 -9.79 11.22 28.40
C SER A 415 -8.53 11.08 29.28
N GLN A 416 -7.57 11.94 29.07
CA GLN A 416 -6.35 11.96 29.86
C GLN A 416 -6.21 13.35 30.49
N ASP A 417 -5.98 13.40 31.79
CA ASP A 417 -5.73 14.65 32.48
C ASP A 417 -4.30 15.18 32.20
N ASP A 418 -3.97 16.32 32.80
CA ASP A 418 -2.67 16.98 32.64
C ASP A 418 -1.48 16.24 33.30
N GLN A 419 -1.75 15.30 34.18
CA GLN A 419 -0.76 14.43 34.80
C GLN A 419 -0.55 13.12 33.99
N GLY A 420 -1.36 12.92 32.98
CA GLY A 420 -1.32 11.71 32.15
C GLY A 420 -2.19 10.58 32.69
N GLU A 421 -3.00 10.83 33.70
CA GLU A 421 -3.91 9.84 34.27
C GLU A 421 -5.21 9.75 33.48
N LEU A 422 -5.81 8.55 33.42
CA LEU A 422 -7.04 8.31 32.72
C LEU A 422 -8.26 8.76 33.51
N VAL A 423 -9.11 9.56 32.87
CA VAL A 423 -10.41 10.04 33.39
C VAL A 423 -11.52 9.31 32.65
N PHE A 424 -12.31 8.51 33.37
CA PHE A 424 -13.45 7.77 32.82
C PHE A 424 -14.67 8.67 32.63
N HIS A 425 -15.34 8.55 31.47
CA HIS A 425 -16.58 9.25 31.15
C HIS A 425 -17.69 8.25 30.83
N PRO A 426 -18.63 8.00 31.76
CA PRO A 426 -19.74 7.07 31.54
C PRO A 426 -20.70 7.55 30.44
N SER A 427 -20.77 8.85 30.20
CA SER A 427 -21.63 9.44 29.17
C SER A 427 -21.04 10.75 28.63
N ARG A 428 -21.63 11.23 27.52
CA ARG A 428 -21.30 12.54 26.94
C ARG A 428 -21.63 13.67 27.92
N THR A 429 -22.73 13.57 28.66
CA THR A 429 -23.14 14.56 29.67
C THR A 429 -22.07 14.72 30.77
N HIS A 430 -21.52 13.61 31.26
CA HIS A 430 -20.40 13.61 32.21
C HIS A 430 -19.15 14.29 31.60
N HIS A 431 -18.81 13.97 30.37
CA HIS A 431 -17.64 14.56 29.67
C HIS A 431 -17.81 16.08 29.47
N LEU A 432 -18.99 16.53 29.07
CA LEU A 432 -19.27 17.96 28.92
C LEU A 432 -19.24 18.67 30.30
N GLY A 433 -19.75 18.02 31.35
CA GLY A 433 -19.57 18.51 32.73
C GLY A 433 -18.09 18.64 33.09
N TYR A 434 -17.28 17.64 32.83
CA TYR A 434 -15.83 17.67 33.07
C TYR A 434 -15.16 18.87 32.37
N LEU A 435 -15.44 19.07 31.07
CA LEU A 435 -14.89 20.21 30.32
C LEU A 435 -15.39 21.56 30.86
N ALA A 436 -16.66 21.65 31.31
CA ALA A 436 -17.18 22.86 31.99
C ALA A 436 -16.43 23.17 33.28
N GLY A 437 -16.14 22.12 34.08
CA GLY A 437 -15.34 22.26 35.31
C GLY A 437 -13.89 22.68 35.04
N VAL A 438 -13.26 22.09 34.05
CA VAL A 438 -11.91 22.48 33.58
C VAL A 438 -11.90 23.96 33.16
N ARG A 439 -12.89 24.39 32.37
CA ARG A 439 -13.01 25.78 31.91
C ARG A 439 -13.17 26.75 33.09
N GLU A 440 -14.02 26.40 34.05
CA GLU A 440 -14.22 27.21 35.27
C GLU A 440 -12.91 27.31 36.08
N LYS A 441 -12.17 26.20 36.21
CA LYS A 441 -10.86 26.20 36.86
C LYS A 441 -9.84 27.08 36.16
N ARG A 442 -9.78 27.03 34.84
CA ARG A 442 -8.91 27.87 34.01
C ARG A 442 -9.21 29.36 34.25
N LYS A 443 -10.51 29.70 34.26
CA LYS A 443 -10.96 31.06 34.54
C LYS A 443 -10.53 31.51 35.95
N GLN A 444 -10.64 30.63 36.97
CA GLN A 444 -10.16 30.92 38.34
C GLN A 444 -8.64 31.15 38.37
N LEU A 445 -7.87 30.50 37.52
CA LEU A 445 -6.42 30.60 37.39
C LEU A 445 -5.95 31.71 36.44
N GLY A 446 -6.86 32.43 35.77
CA GLY A 446 -6.52 33.47 34.81
C GLY A 446 -5.85 32.97 33.55
N LEU A 447 -6.08 31.70 33.15
CA LEU A 447 -5.52 31.08 31.93
C LEU A 447 -6.36 31.43 30.70
N ASP A 448 -5.71 31.63 29.55
CA ASP A 448 -6.37 31.88 28.27
C ASP A 448 -7.11 30.63 27.77
N ASP A 449 -8.37 30.79 27.36
CA ASP A 449 -9.26 29.72 26.87
C ASP A 449 -9.36 29.66 25.37
N THR A 450 -8.87 30.65 24.61
CA THR A 450 -9.09 30.79 23.16
C THR A 450 -8.48 29.68 22.33
N GLU A 451 -7.46 29.00 22.81
CA GLU A 451 -6.84 27.87 22.12
C GLU A 451 -7.61 26.55 22.26
N PHE A 452 -8.42 26.39 23.30
CA PHE A 452 -9.01 25.12 23.70
C PHE A 452 -10.53 25.07 23.54
N PHE A 453 -11.22 26.18 23.75
CA PHE A 453 -12.69 26.26 23.73
C PHE A 453 -13.14 27.05 22.49
N HIS A 454 -13.32 26.33 21.38
CA HIS A 454 -13.87 26.90 20.15
C HIS A 454 -15.38 27.04 20.19
N ASP A 455 -15.97 27.84 19.30
CA ASP A 455 -17.41 28.17 19.24
C ASP A 455 -18.32 26.93 19.30
N ASP A 456 -17.94 25.84 18.59
CA ASP A 456 -18.72 24.59 18.58
C ASP A 456 -18.76 23.92 19.97
N LEU A 457 -17.62 23.93 20.69
CA LEU A 457 -17.54 23.38 22.04
C LEU A 457 -18.31 24.30 23.04
N GLU A 458 -18.19 25.59 22.90
CA GLU A 458 -18.96 26.54 23.71
C GLU A 458 -20.46 26.34 23.54
N ALA A 459 -20.91 26.19 22.30
CA ALA A 459 -22.32 25.90 22.02
C ALA A 459 -22.78 24.57 22.62
N ALA A 460 -21.94 23.52 22.55
CA ALA A 460 -22.24 22.22 23.15
C ALA A 460 -22.31 22.29 24.70
N LEU A 461 -21.39 23.00 25.33
CA LEU A 461 -21.36 23.21 26.78
C LEU A 461 -22.60 24.00 27.24
N ALA A 462 -22.94 25.10 26.54
CA ALA A 462 -24.11 25.91 26.82
C ALA A 462 -25.42 25.13 26.67
N ALA A 463 -25.56 24.38 25.60
CA ALA A 463 -26.74 23.56 25.35
C ALA A 463 -26.90 22.43 26.40
N CYS A 464 -25.80 21.74 26.76
CA CYS A 464 -25.82 20.74 27.81
C CYS A 464 -26.18 21.37 29.19
N HIS A 465 -25.56 22.48 29.53
CA HIS A 465 -25.85 23.18 30.77
C HIS A 465 -27.33 23.62 30.83
N ALA A 466 -27.85 24.22 29.78
CA ALA A 466 -29.26 24.62 29.71
C ALA A 466 -30.21 23.42 29.87
N ARG A 467 -29.90 22.28 29.24
CA ARG A 467 -30.68 21.05 29.32
C ARG A 467 -30.74 20.49 30.74
N VAL A 468 -29.57 20.38 31.42
CA VAL A 468 -29.49 19.82 32.78
C VAL A 468 -30.02 20.79 33.85
N GLN A 469 -30.15 22.09 33.55
CA GLN A 469 -30.75 23.07 34.44
C GLN A 469 -32.28 23.27 34.19
N ALA A 470 -32.85 22.66 33.18
CA ALA A 470 -34.28 22.74 32.93
C ALA A 470 -35.10 22.16 34.08
N PRO A 471 -36.28 22.73 34.44
CA PRO A 471 -37.09 22.23 35.56
C PRO A 471 -37.49 20.77 35.43
N GLU A 472 -37.69 20.29 34.20
CA GLU A 472 -38.06 18.91 33.83
C GLU A 472 -36.86 17.97 33.61
N ALA A 473 -35.65 18.43 33.84
CA ALA A 473 -34.45 17.63 33.59
C ALA A 473 -34.36 16.44 34.57
N ASP A 474 -33.93 15.29 34.06
CA ASP A 474 -33.70 14.08 34.87
C ASP A 474 -32.64 14.32 35.95
N GLU A 475 -32.97 14.03 37.22
CA GLU A 475 -32.07 14.20 38.36
C GLU A 475 -30.79 13.33 38.21
N ALA A 476 -30.86 12.16 37.61
CA ALA A 476 -29.68 11.32 37.35
C ALA A 476 -28.75 11.99 36.31
N GLU A 477 -29.30 12.64 35.29
CA GLU A 477 -28.51 13.37 34.30
C GLU A 477 -27.86 14.64 34.92
N LYS A 478 -28.60 15.38 35.74
CA LYS A 478 -28.06 16.53 36.52
C LYS A 478 -26.89 16.09 37.39
N LYS A 479 -27.08 15.01 38.15
CA LYS A 479 -26.02 14.46 38.97
C LYS A 479 -24.78 14.06 38.15
N THR A 480 -24.99 13.36 37.03
CA THR A 480 -23.93 12.93 36.11
C THR A 480 -23.12 14.12 35.57
N TYR A 481 -23.79 15.24 35.26
CA TYR A 481 -23.12 16.47 34.82
C TYR A 481 -22.32 17.10 35.94
N GLU A 482 -22.89 17.23 37.15
CA GLU A 482 -22.21 17.84 38.31
C GLU A 482 -21.04 17.00 38.82
N ASP A 483 -21.15 15.67 38.77
CA ASP A 483 -20.04 14.76 39.07
C ASP A 483 -18.86 15.00 38.10
N GLY A 484 -19.12 15.11 36.80
CA GLY A 484 -18.13 15.48 35.81
C GLY A 484 -17.51 16.85 36.06
N ARG A 485 -18.37 17.86 36.36
CA ARG A 485 -17.91 19.23 36.63
C ARG A 485 -17.03 19.31 37.87
N ALA A 486 -17.39 18.62 38.93
CA ALA A 486 -16.59 18.53 40.15
C ALA A 486 -15.20 17.95 39.87
N LEU A 487 -15.12 16.92 39.05
CA LEU A 487 -13.87 16.28 38.64
C LEU A 487 -12.99 17.26 37.83
N GLY A 488 -13.57 18.00 36.89
CA GLY A 488 -12.86 19.02 36.10
C GLY A 488 -12.33 20.17 36.96
N LEU A 489 -13.09 20.61 37.98
CA LEU A 489 -12.70 21.65 38.94
C LEU A 489 -11.57 21.19 39.86
N ALA A 490 -11.50 19.91 40.18
CA ALA A 490 -10.45 19.35 41.04
C ALA A 490 -9.07 19.35 40.37
N GLY A 491 -9.03 19.38 39.06
CA GLY A 491 -7.80 19.46 38.27
C GLY A 491 -7.09 20.80 38.36
N ASN A 492 -5.97 20.95 37.67
CA ASN A 492 -5.18 22.21 37.68
C ASN A 492 -5.50 23.14 36.48
N GLY A 493 -6.56 22.85 35.72
CA GLY A 493 -7.01 23.66 34.59
C GLY A 493 -6.16 23.49 33.33
N LYS A 494 -5.22 22.56 33.26
CA LYS A 494 -4.50 22.27 32.05
C LYS A 494 -5.34 21.29 31.19
N VAL A 495 -5.58 21.67 29.95
CA VAL A 495 -6.22 20.85 28.94
C VAL A 495 -5.14 20.47 27.92
N THR A 496 -5.00 19.20 27.62
CA THR A 496 -4.15 18.84 26.49
C THR A 496 -4.87 19.28 25.22
N GLY A 497 -4.18 19.86 24.24
CA GLY A 497 -4.77 20.41 23.01
C GLY A 497 -5.56 19.40 22.14
N ARG A 498 -5.88 18.23 22.71
CA ARG A 498 -6.66 17.13 22.14
C ARG A 498 -7.99 16.88 22.82
N ASP A 499 -8.28 17.56 23.94
CA ASP A 499 -9.53 17.42 24.70
C ASP A 499 -10.65 18.30 24.11
N LYS A 500 -10.82 18.21 22.77
CA LYS A 500 -12.02 18.71 22.13
C LYS A 500 -13.21 17.88 22.61
N ALA A 501 -14.43 18.44 22.54
CA ALA A 501 -15.63 17.65 22.82
C ALA A 501 -15.59 16.36 22.01
N LEU A 502 -15.62 15.24 22.71
CA LEU A 502 -15.70 13.94 22.07
C LEU A 502 -17.01 13.86 21.27
N ALA A 503 -16.94 13.28 20.07
CA ALA A 503 -18.13 13.04 19.28
C ALA A 503 -19.10 12.14 20.05
N GLU A 504 -20.40 12.40 19.96
CA GLU A 504 -21.42 11.57 20.62
C GLU A 504 -21.34 10.11 20.20
N THR A 505 -20.95 9.89 18.98
CA THR A 505 -20.80 8.58 18.35
C THR A 505 -19.68 7.69 18.92
N VAL A 506 -18.85 8.19 19.85
CA VAL A 506 -17.83 7.34 20.49
C VAL A 506 -18.42 6.46 21.60
N TRP A 507 -19.55 6.86 22.21
CA TRP A 507 -20.24 6.04 23.22
C TRP A 507 -21.07 4.94 22.57
N ALA A 508 -21.22 3.83 23.30
CA ALA A 508 -22.05 2.73 22.87
C ALA A 508 -23.53 3.20 22.77
N PRO A 509 -24.20 2.97 21.64
CA PRO A 509 -25.63 3.30 21.52
C PRO A 509 -26.47 2.34 22.34
N GLU A 510 -27.69 2.75 22.71
CA GLU A 510 -28.61 1.92 23.51
C GLU A 510 -28.93 0.58 22.82
N ASN A 511 -29.03 0.57 21.51
CA ASN A 511 -29.32 -0.62 20.71
C ASN A 511 -28.07 -1.47 20.32
N VAL A 512 -26.93 -1.27 20.97
CA VAL A 512 -25.65 -1.90 20.64
C VAL A 512 -25.77 -3.42 20.49
N LYS A 513 -26.57 -4.09 21.35
CA LYS A 513 -26.76 -5.54 21.34
C LYS A 513 -27.50 -6.06 20.12
N SER A 514 -28.27 -5.23 19.42
CA SER A 514 -29.01 -5.62 18.21
C SER A 514 -28.24 -5.38 16.91
N LEU A 515 -27.05 -4.78 16.99
CA LEU A 515 -26.25 -4.45 15.82
C LEU A 515 -25.36 -5.58 15.33
N GLY A 516 -25.17 -6.64 16.15
CA GLY A 516 -24.35 -7.79 15.79
C GLY A 516 -22.84 -7.50 15.83
N LEU A 517 -22.39 -6.55 16.66
CA LEU A 517 -20.97 -6.17 16.77
C LEU A 517 -20.06 -7.32 17.20
N GLU A 518 -20.60 -8.31 17.88
CA GLU A 518 -19.91 -9.56 18.26
C GLU A 518 -19.40 -10.37 17.06
N HIS A 519 -19.95 -10.13 15.85
CA HIS A 519 -19.48 -10.74 14.61
C HIS A 519 -18.26 -10.02 14.01
N GLY A 520 -17.84 -8.90 14.58
CA GLY A 520 -16.54 -8.29 14.30
C GLY A 520 -15.39 -9.19 14.78
N LEU A 521 -14.29 -9.19 14.06
CA LEU A 521 -13.12 -10.04 14.35
C LEU A 521 -12.03 -9.19 14.97
N ARG A 522 -11.58 -9.56 16.16
CA ARG A 522 -10.39 -9.02 16.82
C ARG A 522 -9.26 -10.02 16.77
N LEU A 523 -8.10 -9.58 16.33
CA LEU A 523 -6.89 -10.38 16.22
C LEU A 523 -5.87 -9.84 17.23
N LEU A 524 -5.43 -10.71 18.12
CA LEU A 524 -4.52 -10.34 19.20
C LEU A 524 -3.14 -10.96 19.00
N PRO A 525 -2.05 -10.23 19.34
CA PRO A 525 -0.68 -10.64 19.05
C PRO A 525 -0.25 -11.97 19.65
N HIS A 526 -0.73 -12.31 20.85
CA HIS A 526 -0.36 -13.53 21.57
C HIS A 526 -1.05 -14.79 21.07
N ASP A 527 -2.13 -14.65 20.29
CA ASP A 527 -2.89 -15.82 19.81
C ASP A 527 -2.12 -16.62 18.75
N GLN A 528 -1.46 -15.92 17.78
CA GLN A 528 -0.73 -16.56 16.67
C GLN A 528 0.55 -15.80 16.26
N ASP A 529 1.12 -15.05 17.19
CA ASP A 529 2.36 -14.27 17.01
C ASP A 529 2.27 -13.25 15.85
N THR A 530 1.20 -12.46 15.82
CA THR A 530 0.90 -11.47 14.79
C THR A 530 0.93 -10.05 15.36
N GLY A 531 0.59 -9.04 14.54
CA GLY A 531 0.14 -7.73 15.02
C GLY A 531 -1.29 -7.76 15.54
N GLY A 532 -1.76 -6.61 16.04
CA GLY A 532 -3.15 -6.43 16.39
C GLY A 532 -3.97 -5.91 15.21
N PHE A 533 -5.22 -6.37 15.09
CA PHE A 533 -6.08 -5.97 13.98
C PHE A 533 -7.57 -6.11 14.32
N TYR A 534 -8.39 -5.31 13.66
CA TYR A 534 -9.85 -5.42 13.71
C TYR A 534 -10.41 -5.51 12.29
N VAL A 535 -11.40 -6.39 12.09
CA VAL A 535 -12.07 -6.59 10.80
C VAL A 535 -13.57 -6.76 11.01
N CYS A 536 -14.37 -6.04 10.24
CA CYS A 536 -15.82 -6.18 10.24
C CYS A 536 -16.34 -6.31 8.80
N VAL A 537 -17.07 -7.37 8.51
CA VAL A 537 -17.70 -7.62 7.21
C VAL A 537 -19.14 -7.10 7.24
N ILE A 538 -19.47 -6.20 6.33
CA ILE A 538 -20.77 -5.54 6.27
C ILE A 538 -21.38 -5.78 4.89
N GLU A 539 -22.67 -6.12 4.84
CA GLU A 539 -23.43 -6.26 3.59
C GLU A 539 -24.60 -5.27 3.55
N LYS A 540 -24.87 -4.76 2.36
CA LYS A 540 -26.06 -3.97 2.08
C LYS A 540 -27.19 -4.90 1.66
N ALA A 541 -28.38 -4.72 2.23
CA ALA A 541 -29.56 -5.49 1.87
C ALA A 541 -29.85 -5.41 0.36
N ALA A 542 -30.31 -6.51 -0.24
CA ALA A 542 -30.81 -6.50 -1.61
C ALA A 542 -32.12 -5.68 -1.69
N GLU A 543 -32.43 -5.11 -2.86
CA GLU A 543 -33.58 -4.20 -3.03
C GLU A 543 -34.90 -4.81 -2.61
N SER A 544 -35.13 -6.13 -2.78
CA SER A 544 -36.34 -6.83 -2.35
C SER A 544 -36.58 -6.80 -0.84
N ASN A 545 -35.53 -6.72 -0.04
CA ASN A 545 -35.63 -6.69 1.43
C ASN A 545 -35.70 -5.26 1.99
N ALA A 546 -35.36 -4.25 1.19
CA ALA A 546 -35.43 -2.85 1.59
C ALA A 546 -36.87 -2.32 1.58
N VAL A 547 -37.72 -2.90 0.74
CA VAL A 547 -39.15 -2.51 0.66
C VAL A 547 -39.91 -2.94 1.91
N ASP A 548 -39.61 -4.10 2.49
CA ASP A 548 -40.28 -4.59 3.71
C ASP A 548 -39.82 -3.82 4.97
N ALA A 549 -38.58 -3.38 5.05
CA ALA A 549 -38.13 -2.53 6.15
C ALA A 549 -38.67 -1.09 6.10
N GLY A 550 -39.02 -0.59 4.90
CA GLY A 550 -39.68 0.70 4.71
C GLY A 550 -41.19 0.67 5.01
N ALA A 551 -41.82 -0.50 4.86
CA ALA A 551 -43.27 -0.66 5.10
C ALA A 551 -43.64 -0.66 6.58
N GLN A 552 -42.74 -1.07 7.47
CA GLN A 552 -42.99 -1.02 8.92
C GLN A 552 -42.99 0.39 9.54
N LYS A 553 -42.53 1.43 8.83
CA LYS A 553 -42.53 2.82 9.30
C LYS A 553 -43.76 3.64 8.91
N ARG A 554 -44.74 3.06 8.19
CA ARG A 554 -45.97 3.77 7.76
C ARG A 554 -47.24 3.32 8.45
N GLY A 555 -47.20 2.94 9.68
CA GLY A 555 -48.30 2.46 10.46
C GLY A 555 -48.69 3.36 11.64
N VAL A 556 -48.78 4.70 11.47
CA VAL A 556 -49.52 5.58 12.38
C VAL A 556 -50.18 6.63 11.53
N SER A 557 -51.49 6.46 11.28
CA SER A 557 -52.39 7.50 10.79
C SER A 557 -52.91 8.32 11.95
N PRO A 558 -52.84 9.62 11.91
CA PRO A 558 -53.77 10.46 12.65
C PRO A 558 -54.91 10.89 11.75
N SER A 559 -56.10 10.65 12.25
CA SER A 559 -57.37 11.13 11.77
C SER A 559 -57.45 12.66 11.64
N ALA A 560 -58.07 13.12 10.55
CA ALA A 560 -58.39 14.50 10.29
C ALA A 560 -59.55 14.99 11.19
N PRO A 561 -59.68 16.30 11.36
CA PRO A 561 -60.97 16.96 11.17
C PRO A 561 -60.92 18.15 10.22
N ASP A 562 -62.13 18.37 9.65
CA ASP A 562 -62.56 19.27 8.61
C ASP A 562 -62.23 20.76 8.78
N GLY A 563 -62.01 21.44 7.69
CA GLY A 563 -62.18 22.69 7.02
C GLY A 563 -62.53 23.99 7.76
N PRO A 564 -62.75 25.12 7.12
CA PRO A 564 -62.44 25.54 5.71
C PRO A 564 -61.72 26.92 5.55
N GLU A 565 -61.23 27.13 4.30
CA GLU A 565 -61.13 28.41 3.52
C GLU A 565 -60.38 29.65 4.04
N GLU A 566 -59.52 30.17 3.28
CA GLU A 566 -59.42 31.28 2.32
C GLU A 566 -58.03 31.89 2.20
N GLY A 567 -57.61 32.03 0.96
CA GLY A 567 -57.10 33.29 0.52
C GLY A 567 -55.63 33.49 0.15
N ALA A 568 -55.34 33.47 -1.16
CA ALA A 568 -54.45 34.35 -1.91
C ALA A 568 -52.93 34.11 -1.78
N SER A 569 -52.21 33.86 -2.77
CA SER A 569 -51.83 34.59 -3.97
C SER A 569 -50.61 33.94 -4.65
N ALA A 570 -50.77 33.58 -5.88
CA ALA A 570 -49.76 32.97 -6.75
C ALA A 570 -48.73 34.00 -7.18
N LYS A 571 -47.45 33.57 -7.27
CA LYS A 571 -46.52 34.11 -8.25
C LYS A 571 -45.97 32.96 -9.10
N LYS A 572 -46.50 32.88 -10.34
CA LYS A 572 -45.99 32.08 -11.45
C LYS A 572 -44.61 32.55 -11.87
N ALA A 573 -43.68 31.61 -12.01
CA ALA A 573 -42.55 31.78 -12.88
C ALA A 573 -42.68 30.83 -14.06
N LYS A 574 -42.63 31.36 -15.26
CA LYS A 574 -42.84 30.76 -16.57
C LYS A 574 -41.86 29.65 -16.85
N VAL A 575 -42.37 28.57 -17.40
CA VAL A 575 -41.69 27.59 -18.20
C VAL A 575 -41.81 28.03 -19.65
N ASP A 576 -40.71 28.24 -20.35
CA ASP A 576 -40.69 28.32 -21.82
C ASP A 576 -40.15 27.00 -22.38
N ALA A 577 -40.94 26.45 -23.26
CA ALA A 577 -40.70 25.21 -24.00
C ALA A 577 -40.00 25.49 -25.33
N GLY A 578 -39.06 24.63 -25.68
CA GLY A 578 -38.55 24.17 -26.95
C GLY A 578 -37.85 25.16 -27.88
N PRO A 579 -37.05 24.68 -28.78
CA PRO A 579 -37.41 23.72 -29.81
C PRO A 579 -36.40 22.58 -30.08
N THR A 580 -36.90 21.61 -30.78
CA THR A 580 -36.34 20.41 -31.37
C THR A 580 -35.19 20.63 -32.33
N GLY A 581 -34.18 19.75 -32.25
CA GLY A 581 -33.40 19.20 -33.34
C GLY A 581 -32.49 20.13 -34.12
N GLU A 582 -31.20 19.81 -34.06
CA GLU A 582 -30.37 19.74 -35.25
C GLU A 582 -28.92 19.35 -34.82
N ASP A 583 -28.31 18.57 -35.66
CA ASP A 583 -26.97 18.00 -35.67
C ASP A 583 -25.87 18.93 -35.09
N VAL A 584 -25.14 18.46 -34.07
CA VAL A 584 -23.89 19.10 -33.68
C VAL A 584 -22.73 18.21 -34.09
N ALA A 585 -22.15 18.61 -35.22
CA ALA A 585 -20.85 18.15 -35.70
C ALA A 585 -19.76 18.41 -34.62
N PHE A 586 -18.94 17.39 -34.40
CA PHE A 586 -17.69 17.49 -33.63
C PHE A 586 -16.78 18.53 -34.27
N VAL A 587 -16.46 19.58 -33.57
CA VAL A 587 -15.39 20.50 -33.90
C VAL A 587 -14.26 20.32 -32.94
N ASP A 588 -13.16 19.75 -33.43
CA ASP A 588 -11.84 19.77 -32.82
C ASP A 588 -11.39 21.22 -32.56
N ALA A 589 -11.27 21.63 -31.33
CA ALA A 589 -10.62 22.87 -30.96
C ALA A 589 -9.53 22.60 -29.92
N ALA A 590 -8.30 22.54 -30.38
CA ALA A 590 -7.12 22.65 -29.55
C ALA A 590 -7.10 24.00 -28.82
N PRO A 591 -6.76 24.07 -27.52
CA PRO A 591 -6.66 25.35 -26.82
C PRO A 591 -5.39 26.07 -27.24
N LYS A 592 -5.56 27.28 -27.81
CA LYS A 592 -4.48 28.24 -28.11
C LYS A 592 -3.80 28.70 -26.83
N ALA A 593 -2.49 28.66 -26.82
CA ALA A 593 -1.64 29.26 -25.81
C ALA A 593 -2.00 30.73 -25.57
N ALA A 594 -2.34 31.08 -24.34
CA ALA A 594 -2.54 32.44 -23.89
C ALA A 594 -1.18 33.08 -23.57
N GLN A 595 -0.88 34.19 -24.27
CA GLN A 595 0.26 35.07 -23.96
C GLN A 595 0.04 35.73 -22.59
N GLU A 596 1.09 35.73 -21.78
CA GLU A 596 1.16 36.45 -20.52
C GLU A 596 1.28 37.96 -20.76
N ASP A 597 0.34 38.74 -20.25
CA ASP A 597 0.48 40.13 -20.01
C ASP A 597 0.69 40.40 -18.51
N GLY A 598 1.85 40.95 -18.20
CA GLY A 598 2.27 41.27 -16.87
C GLY A 598 1.55 42.45 -16.23
N ARG A 599 0.86 42.26 -15.15
CA ARG A 599 0.68 43.25 -14.06
C ARG A 599 0.30 42.55 -12.74
N GLY A 600 1.17 42.72 -11.76
CA GLY A 600 1.08 42.10 -10.46
C GLY A 600 -0.15 42.51 -9.63
N LYS A 601 -0.82 41.50 -9.08
CA LYS A 601 -1.62 41.60 -7.85
C LYS A 601 -1.30 40.39 -6.97
N LYS A 602 -0.75 40.64 -5.79
CA LYS A 602 -0.52 39.65 -4.76
C LYS A 602 -1.84 38.94 -4.39
N LYS A 603 -2.03 37.68 -4.82
CA LYS A 603 -3.08 36.80 -4.34
C LYS A 603 -2.57 36.02 -3.13
N LYS A 604 -3.40 35.95 -2.10
CA LYS A 604 -3.24 35.09 -0.94
C LYS A 604 -3.00 33.62 -1.40
N LYS A 605 -1.98 32.97 -0.85
CA LYS A 605 -1.70 31.56 -1.05
C LYS A 605 -2.83 30.71 -0.46
N GLY A 606 -3.77 30.30 -1.30
CA GLY A 606 -4.48 29.05 -1.13
C GLY A 606 -3.69 28.03 -1.93
N THR A 607 -3.20 27.00 -1.30
CA THR A 607 -2.47 25.90 -1.96
C THR A 607 -3.48 24.95 -2.61
N ASP A 608 -4.11 25.38 -3.69
CA ASP A 608 -4.71 24.44 -4.63
C ASP A 608 -3.56 23.80 -5.42
N HIS A 609 -3.18 22.58 -5.04
CA HIS A 609 -2.29 21.76 -5.87
C HIS A 609 -3.07 21.39 -7.13
N ILE A 610 -2.76 22.09 -8.23
CA ILE A 610 -3.27 21.74 -9.55
C ILE A 610 -2.79 20.31 -9.84
N PHE A 611 -3.75 19.39 -10.08
CA PHE A 611 -3.48 18.04 -10.53
C PHE A 611 -2.81 18.10 -11.91
N LYS A 612 -1.55 17.62 -12.04
CA LYS A 612 -0.68 17.80 -13.21
C LYS A 612 -0.40 16.54 -14.01
N GLU A 613 -1.16 15.47 -13.79
CA GLU A 613 -0.94 14.24 -14.52
C GLU A 613 -1.33 14.37 -16.01
N ASP A 614 -0.69 13.54 -16.85
CA ASP A 614 -0.99 13.47 -18.28
C ASP A 614 -2.41 12.93 -18.54
N PRO A 615 -3.11 13.48 -19.56
CA PRO A 615 -4.43 13.00 -19.94
C PRO A 615 -4.39 11.60 -20.58
N PHE A 616 -5.55 10.96 -20.61
CA PHE A 616 -5.77 9.65 -21.21
C PHE A 616 -6.53 9.84 -22.52
N PHE A 617 -5.94 9.41 -23.65
CA PHE A 617 -6.57 9.47 -24.97
C PHE A 617 -6.64 8.07 -25.58
N TYR A 618 -7.85 7.62 -25.94
CA TYR A 618 -8.02 6.40 -26.69
C TYR A 618 -7.58 6.60 -28.15
N VAL A 619 -6.76 5.67 -28.62
CA VAL A 619 -6.22 5.68 -29.97
C VAL A 619 -7.30 5.21 -30.94
N LYS A 620 -7.35 5.77 -32.13
CA LYS A 620 -8.29 5.31 -33.16
C LYS A 620 -7.97 3.86 -33.56
N PRO A 621 -8.96 2.98 -33.79
CA PRO A 621 -8.75 1.60 -34.17
C PRO A 621 -7.94 1.39 -35.48
N ASP A 622 -7.90 2.43 -36.32
CA ASP A 622 -7.19 2.51 -37.59
C ASP A 622 -5.84 3.28 -37.50
N ASP A 623 -5.37 3.58 -36.30
CA ASP A 623 -4.08 4.25 -36.09
C ASP A 623 -2.95 3.43 -36.71
N PRO A 624 -2.08 4.06 -37.55
CA PRO A 624 -1.02 3.34 -38.28
C PRO A 624 -0.01 2.63 -37.39
N GLU A 625 0.34 3.22 -36.23
CA GLU A 625 1.29 2.61 -35.27
C GLU A 625 0.66 1.39 -34.57
N LEU A 626 -0.61 1.48 -34.22
CA LEU A 626 -1.37 0.35 -33.65
C LEU A 626 -1.51 -0.78 -34.67
N LEU A 627 -1.89 -0.45 -35.92
CA LEU A 627 -2.01 -1.44 -37.03
C LEU A 627 -0.67 -2.13 -37.31
N SER A 628 0.44 -1.39 -37.28
CA SER A 628 1.77 -1.96 -37.43
C SER A 628 2.09 -3.01 -36.35
N CYS A 629 1.67 -2.78 -35.11
CA CYS A 629 1.80 -3.77 -34.03
C CYS A 629 0.95 -5.02 -34.31
N ILE A 630 -0.31 -4.83 -34.70
CA ILE A 630 -1.28 -5.91 -34.95
C ILE A 630 -0.76 -6.83 -36.07
N GLU A 631 -0.31 -6.27 -37.19
CA GLU A 631 0.21 -7.01 -38.32
C GLU A 631 1.51 -7.74 -37.97
N TYR A 632 2.45 -7.05 -37.32
CA TYR A 632 3.76 -7.61 -36.98
C TYR A 632 3.66 -8.78 -36.01
N PHE A 633 2.88 -8.64 -34.96
CA PHE A 633 2.70 -9.68 -33.95
C PHE A 633 1.63 -10.69 -34.32
N GLY A 634 0.90 -10.51 -35.42
CA GLY A 634 -0.15 -11.40 -35.89
C GLY A 634 -1.31 -11.47 -34.89
N LEU A 635 -1.79 -10.32 -34.43
CA LEU A 635 -2.92 -10.28 -33.52
C LEU A 635 -4.24 -10.50 -34.24
N SER A 636 -5.10 -11.35 -33.65
CA SER A 636 -6.41 -11.70 -34.23
C SER A 636 -7.37 -10.49 -34.31
N ALA A 637 -8.44 -10.67 -35.07
CA ALA A 637 -9.49 -9.65 -35.17
C ALA A 637 -10.18 -9.34 -33.83
N ASP A 638 -10.13 -10.29 -32.87
CA ASP A 638 -10.72 -10.15 -31.54
C ASP A 638 -9.88 -9.27 -30.61
N PHE A 639 -8.66 -8.87 -31.02
CA PHE A 639 -7.86 -7.95 -30.22
C PHE A 639 -8.58 -6.61 -30.06
N PRO A 640 -8.80 -6.13 -28.83
CA PRO A 640 -9.66 -4.96 -28.55
C PRO A 640 -8.96 -3.64 -28.86
N ARG A 641 -8.84 -3.30 -30.15
CA ARG A 641 -8.15 -2.09 -30.65
C ARG A 641 -8.71 -0.81 -30.05
N GLU A 642 -10.02 -0.73 -29.88
CA GLU A 642 -10.75 0.41 -29.35
C GLU A 642 -10.53 0.64 -27.84
N ARG A 643 -9.82 -0.27 -27.18
CA ARG A 643 -9.44 -0.16 -25.76
C ARG A 643 -7.97 0.23 -25.56
N CYS A 644 -7.25 0.45 -26.66
CA CYS A 644 -5.89 0.95 -26.63
C CYS A 644 -5.90 2.47 -26.42
N PHE A 645 -5.00 2.96 -25.55
CA PHE A 645 -4.91 4.37 -25.23
C PHE A 645 -3.47 4.80 -24.95
N VAL A 646 -3.25 6.11 -24.94
CA VAL A 646 -1.97 6.76 -24.64
C VAL A 646 -2.12 7.73 -23.48
N ARG A 647 -1.01 8.02 -22.81
CA ARG A 647 -0.90 9.02 -21.74
C ARG A 647 0.09 10.10 -22.19
N ASN A 648 -0.40 11.10 -22.87
CA ASN A 648 0.38 12.28 -23.28
C ASN A 648 -0.58 13.41 -23.71
N GLY A 649 -0.04 14.62 -23.84
CA GLY A 649 -0.83 15.79 -24.22
C GLY A 649 -1.28 15.85 -25.70
N THR A 650 -0.71 15.00 -26.59
CA THR A 650 -0.99 15.03 -28.03
C THR A 650 -2.03 13.98 -28.47
N GLY A 651 -2.25 12.93 -27.69
CA GLY A 651 -3.09 11.80 -28.07
C GLY A 651 -2.47 10.85 -29.10
N GLU A 652 -1.21 11.04 -29.48
CA GLU A 652 -0.53 10.24 -30.49
C GLU A 652 0.26 9.07 -29.89
N ALA A 653 0.37 7.96 -30.62
CA ALA A 653 1.11 6.76 -30.22
C ALA A 653 2.64 6.97 -30.33
N ASN A 654 3.21 7.85 -29.50
CA ASN A 654 4.61 8.25 -29.60
C ASN A 654 5.59 7.37 -28.81
N ARG A 655 5.21 6.89 -27.62
CA ARG A 655 6.14 6.23 -26.69
C ARG A 655 5.59 4.92 -26.11
N ASN A 656 4.40 4.95 -25.60
CA ASN A 656 3.76 3.84 -24.93
C ASN A 656 2.32 3.69 -25.42
N LEU A 657 1.87 2.45 -25.64
CA LEU A 657 0.48 2.11 -25.83
C LEU A 657 0.02 1.28 -24.63
N TYR A 658 -1.12 1.64 -24.09
CA TYR A 658 -1.76 0.98 -22.97
C TYR A 658 -3.03 0.27 -23.43
N LEU A 659 -3.44 -0.75 -22.70
CA LEU A 659 -4.67 -1.49 -22.88
C LEU A 659 -5.51 -1.41 -21.60
N SER A 660 -6.80 -1.16 -21.72
CA SER A 660 -7.76 -1.26 -20.64
C SER A 660 -8.86 -2.28 -20.96
N ASN A 661 -9.65 -2.62 -19.96
CA ASN A 661 -10.91 -3.31 -20.22
C ASN A 661 -12.03 -2.29 -20.53
N GLU A 662 -13.23 -2.80 -20.83
CA GLU A 662 -14.36 -1.98 -21.26
C GLU A 662 -14.84 -1.04 -20.15
N ILE A 663 -14.87 -1.49 -18.87
CA ILE A 663 -15.32 -0.67 -17.76
C ILE A 663 -14.40 0.52 -17.54
N VAL A 664 -13.08 0.31 -17.59
CA VAL A 664 -12.09 1.39 -17.49
C VAL A 664 -12.22 2.39 -18.62
N LYS A 665 -12.45 1.92 -19.86
CA LYS A 665 -12.69 2.78 -21.00
C LYS A 665 -13.92 3.67 -20.76
N ASN A 666 -15.04 3.07 -20.38
CA ASN A 666 -16.30 3.76 -20.14
C ASN A 666 -16.19 4.74 -18.94
N LEU A 667 -15.39 4.40 -17.92
CA LEU A 667 -15.07 5.29 -16.81
C LEU A 667 -14.30 6.54 -17.29
N ILE A 668 -13.26 6.36 -18.10
CA ILE A 668 -12.42 7.47 -18.60
C ILE A 668 -13.23 8.36 -19.55
N HIS A 669 -14.08 7.81 -20.40
CA HIS A 669 -14.94 8.58 -21.28
C HIS A 669 -15.99 9.41 -20.54
N ALA A 670 -16.58 8.86 -19.45
CA ALA A 670 -17.62 9.54 -18.69
C ALA A 670 -17.12 10.60 -17.72
N ASN A 671 -15.82 10.62 -17.41
CA ASN A 671 -15.24 11.52 -16.41
C ASN A 671 -14.01 12.22 -16.95
N PRO A 672 -13.91 13.56 -16.80
CA PRO A 672 -12.64 14.23 -16.96
C PRO A 672 -11.63 13.66 -15.95
N TYR A 673 -10.46 13.21 -16.41
CA TYR A 673 -9.45 12.53 -15.58
C TYR A 673 -8.99 13.36 -14.37
N HIS A 674 -8.97 14.68 -14.50
CA HIS A 674 -8.61 15.60 -13.42
C HIS A 674 -9.71 15.72 -12.36
N SER A 675 -11.00 15.56 -12.74
CA SER A 675 -12.13 15.61 -11.79
C SER A 675 -12.15 14.40 -10.85
N ILE A 676 -11.78 13.23 -11.35
CA ILE A 676 -11.67 11.99 -10.57
C ILE A 676 -10.25 11.76 -10.07
N ARG A 677 -9.30 12.67 -10.41
CA ARG A 677 -7.88 12.60 -10.05
C ARG A 677 -7.26 11.23 -10.36
N LEU A 678 -7.47 10.76 -11.61
CA LEU A 678 -6.97 9.49 -12.09
C LEU A 678 -5.48 9.59 -12.40
N LEU A 679 -4.66 8.85 -11.67
CA LEU A 679 -3.19 8.82 -11.77
C LEU A 679 -2.70 7.75 -12.74
N SER A 680 -3.33 6.58 -12.74
CA SER A 680 -2.95 5.45 -13.58
C SER A 680 -4.16 4.62 -13.91
N ALA A 681 -4.18 4.01 -15.10
CA ALA A 681 -5.19 3.06 -15.52
C ALA A 681 -4.62 2.06 -16.51
N GLY A 682 -5.20 0.85 -16.54
CA GLY A 682 -4.85 -0.21 -17.46
C GLY A 682 -3.40 -0.67 -17.39
N ILE A 683 -2.92 -1.32 -18.46
CA ILE A 683 -1.62 -1.94 -18.54
C ILE A 683 -0.88 -1.50 -19.81
N ARG A 684 0.43 -1.29 -19.73
CA ARG A 684 1.25 -0.98 -20.90
C ARG A 684 1.49 -2.25 -21.73
N VAL A 685 1.09 -2.22 -22.98
CA VAL A 685 1.16 -3.40 -23.89
C VAL A 685 2.20 -3.26 -24.98
N PHE A 686 2.48 -2.05 -25.45
CA PHE A 686 3.54 -1.80 -26.41
C PHE A 686 4.39 -0.60 -26.01
N VAL A 687 5.69 -0.72 -26.21
CA VAL A 687 6.69 0.33 -25.94
C VAL A 687 7.48 0.57 -27.21
N ARG A 688 7.56 1.82 -27.65
CA ARG A 688 8.35 2.18 -28.83
C ARG A 688 9.83 2.08 -28.50
N GLN A 689 10.57 1.41 -29.37
CA GLN A 689 12.02 1.32 -29.29
C GLN A 689 12.63 2.44 -30.11
N ASP A 690 13.23 3.43 -29.46
CA ASP A 690 13.99 4.47 -30.14
C ASP A 690 15.30 3.89 -30.66
N THR A 691 15.32 3.56 -31.91
CA THR A 691 16.54 3.26 -32.64
C THR A 691 17.02 4.57 -33.29
N GLN A 692 17.87 5.32 -32.61
CA GLN A 692 18.50 6.52 -33.14
C GLN A 692 19.01 6.24 -34.58
N ASN A 693 18.22 6.54 -35.60
CA ASN A 693 18.50 6.51 -37.04
C ASN A 693 19.41 5.38 -37.60
N ARG A 694 19.72 4.32 -36.84
CA ARG A 694 20.70 3.28 -37.18
C ARG A 694 20.11 1.99 -37.77
N ASN A 695 18.79 1.79 -37.72
CA ASN A 695 18.13 0.58 -38.25
C ASN A 695 16.90 0.96 -39.07
N THR A 696 17.10 1.15 -40.38
CA THR A 696 16.04 1.31 -41.36
C THR A 696 15.26 0.01 -41.64
N ASP A 697 15.77 -1.14 -41.20
CA ASP A 697 15.26 -2.47 -41.58
C ASP A 697 14.27 -3.06 -40.54
N LEU A 698 13.87 -2.29 -39.53
CA LEU A 698 12.86 -2.74 -38.57
C LEU A 698 11.46 -2.72 -39.21
N LYS A 699 10.82 -3.89 -39.26
CA LYS A 699 9.42 -4.00 -39.71
C LYS A 699 8.43 -3.39 -38.70
N CYS A 700 8.74 -3.45 -37.44
CA CYS A 700 7.95 -2.82 -36.36
C CYS A 700 8.89 -2.15 -35.34
N LYS A 701 8.56 -0.93 -34.97
CA LYS A 701 9.33 -0.12 -33.99
C LYS A 701 8.90 -0.38 -32.55
N TRP A 702 7.92 -1.24 -32.35
CA TRP A 702 7.32 -1.51 -31.05
C TRP A 702 7.80 -2.85 -30.49
N ARG A 703 7.95 -2.90 -29.17
CA ARG A 703 8.21 -4.13 -28.43
C ARG A 703 7.11 -4.39 -27.41
N ILE A 704 6.87 -5.65 -27.09
CA ILE A 704 5.98 -6.06 -26.00
C ILE A 704 6.80 -6.05 -24.70
N PRO A 705 6.44 -5.26 -23.69
CA PRO A 705 7.03 -5.37 -22.36
C PRO A 705 6.50 -6.62 -21.65
N LEU A 706 7.28 -7.20 -20.73
CA LEU A 706 6.88 -8.42 -20.02
C LEU A 706 5.53 -8.26 -19.29
N GLU A 707 5.29 -7.10 -18.71
CA GLU A 707 4.04 -6.78 -18.00
C GLU A 707 2.79 -6.88 -18.89
N GLY A 708 2.90 -6.50 -20.17
CA GLY A 708 1.80 -6.52 -21.14
C GLY A 708 1.63 -7.84 -21.88
N LEU A 709 2.65 -8.71 -21.83
CA LEU A 709 2.70 -9.92 -22.65
C LEU A 709 1.50 -10.84 -22.39
N ALA A 710 1.18 -11.10 -21.14
CA ALA A 710 0.08 -11.98 -20.77
C ALA A 710 -1.30 -11.51 -21.30
N SER A 711 -1.48 -10.18 -21.47
CA SER A 711 -2.71 -9.60 -22.01
C SER A 711 -2.77 -9.64 -23.54
N ILE A 712 -1.65 -9.88 -24.22
CA ILE A 712 -1.57 -9.95 -25.69
C ILE A 712 -1.57 -11.41 -26.17
N LEU A 713 -0.94 -12.32 -25.44
CA LEU A 713 -0.81 -13.73 -25.82
C LEU A 713 -2.10 -14.41 -26.29
N PRO A 714 -3.29 -14.20 -25.70
CA PRO A 714 -4.52 -14.82 -26.15
C PRO A 714 -4.92 -14.44 -27.58
N TYR A 715 -4.42 -13.33 -28.10
CA TYR A 715 -4.75 -12.81 -29.43
C TYR A 715 -3.64 -13.06 -30.46
N MET A 716 -2.46 -13.56 -30.02
CA MET A 716 -1.34 -13.80 -30.94
C MET A 716 -1.53 -15.08 -31.77
N ASP A 717 -1.16 -14.99 -33.03
CA ASP A 717 -1.02 -16.17 -33.89
C ASP A 717 0.08 -17.09 -33.33
N GLN A 718 -0.27 -18.33 -33.03
CA GLN A 718 0.64 -19.32 -32.45
C GLN A 718 1.88 -19.58 -33.34
N SER A 719 1.76 -19.41 -34.67
CA SER A 719 2.89 -19.52 -35.60
C SER A 719 3.96 -18.42 -35.42
N LYS A 720 3.61 -17.32 -34.80
CA LYS A 720 4.51 -16.19 -34.47
C LYS A 720 5.26 -16.41 -33.16
N ILE A 721 4.81 -17.33 -32.33
CA ILE A 721 5.43 -17.65 -31.04
C ILE A 721 6.51 -18.69 -31.24
N LEU A 722 7.75 -18.31 -30.94
CA LEU A 722 8.92 -19.20 -31.10
C LEU A 722 8.95 -20.25 -29.99
N GLN A 723 9.47 -21.42 -30.30
CA GLN A 723 9.62 -22.52 -29.35
C GLN A 723 11.10 -22.70 -29.01
N GLY A 724 11.47 -22.48 -27.75
CA GLY A 724 12.83 -22.59 -27.23
C GLY A 724 12.98 -23.72 -26.22
N SER A 725 14.19 -24.21 -26.11
CA SER A 725 14.61 -25.20 -25.12
C SER A 725 15.15 -24.52 -23.85
N ILE A 726 15.32 -25.29 -22.78
CA ILE A 726 16.01 -24.82 -21.56
C ILE A 726 17.49 -24.45 -21.86
N ASP A 727 18.13 -25.12 -22.84
CA ASP A 727 19.50 -24.80 -23.24
C ASP A 727 19.58 -23.44 -23.96
N ASP A 728 18.55 -23.09 -24.77
CA ASP A 728 18.42 -21.76 -25.35
C ASP A 728 18.24 -20.69 -24.26
N LEU A 729 17.43 -20.98 -23.22
CA LEU A 729 17.23 -20.09 -22.07
C LEU A 729 18.53 -19.87 -21.31
N GLU A 730 19.32 -20.92 -21.10
CA GLU A 730 20.61 -20.85 -20.42
C GLU A 730 21.57 -19.89 -21.13
N VAL A 731 21.68 -19.97 -22.46
CA VAL A 731 22.51 -19.03 -23.25
C VAL A 731 22.04 -17.59 -23.10
N LEU A 732 20.73 -17.36 -23.14
CA LEU A 732 20.13 -16.01 -23.03
C LEU A 732 20.21 -15.41 -21.62
N LEU A 733 20.39 -16.22 -20.59
CA LEU A 733 20.59 -15.77 -19.21
C LEU A 733 22.07 -15.55 -18.90
N SER A 734 22.94 -16.46 -19.39
CA SER A 734 24.40 -16.40 -19.11
C SER A 734 25.11 -15.28 -19.89
N ASP A 735 24.61 -14.91 -21.07
CA ASP A 735 25.14 -13.80 -21.87
C ASP A 735 24.04 -12.72 -22.04
N MET A 736 24.38 -11.46 -21.81
CA MET A 736 23.44 -10.34 -21.97
C MET A 736 23.09 -10.10 -23.44
N TYR A 737 24.02 -10.36 -24.37
CA TYR A 737 23.90 -10.15 -25.81
C TYR A 737 24.55 -11.27 -26.61
N PRO A 738 24.06 -12.53 -26.50
CA PRO A 738 24.65 -13.63 -27.23
C PRO A 738 24.66 -13.36 -28.74
N LEU A 739 25.82 -13.56 -29.35
CA LEU A 739 26.01 -13.36 -30.78
C LEU A 739 25.36 -14.49 -31.55
N ILE A 740 24.51 -14.14 -32.53
CA ILE A 740 23.79 -15.10 -33.38
C ILE A 740 24.80 -15.95 -34.23
N SER A 741 25.95 -15.37 -34.63
CA SER A 741 26.98 -16.07 -35.40
C SER A 741 27.64 -17.20 -34.63
N LYS A 742 27.65 -17.17 -33.32
CA LYS A 742 28.22 -18.21 -32.46
C LYS A 742 27.25 -19.34 -32.15
N GLN A 743 26.00 -19.25 -32.59
CA GLN A 743 24.99 -20.27 -32.33
C GLN A 743 24.97 -21.26 -33.52
N GLU A 744 25.30 -22.53 -33.26
CA GLU A 744 25.43 -23.55 -34.26
C GLU A 744 24.16 -24.35 -34.51
N SER A 745 23.32 -24.47 -33.50
CA SER A 745 22.08 -25.27 -33.54
C SER A 745 20.98 -24.66 -32.67
N GLY A 746 19.79 -25.21 -32.74
CA GLY A 746 18.62 -24.78 -31.94
C GLY A 746 17.98 -23.52 -32.45
N LEU A 747 17.00 -23.02 -31.68
CA LEU A 747 16.24 -21.82 -32.00
C LEU A 747 17.13 -20.59 -32.20
N LEU A 748 18.17 -20.43 -31.36
CA LEU A 748 19.04 -19.25 -31.44
C LEU A 748 19.81 -19.16 -32.76
N ALA A 749 20.16 -20.32 -33.39
CA ALA A 749 20.73 -20.36 -34.73
C ALA A 749 19.69 -19.98 -35.80
N GLU A 750 18.44 -20.40 -35.67
CA GLU A 750 17.36 -20.07 -36.60
C GLU A 750 17.02 -18.58 -36.60
N MET A 751 17.35 -17.86 -35.54
CA MET A 751 17.14 -16.41 -35.45
C MET A 751 17.89 -15.62 -36.54
N LYS A 752 18.89 -16.20 -37.21
CA LYS A 752 19.53 -15.60 -38.39
C LYS A 752 18.52 -15.24 -39.49
N ASN A 753 17.48 -16.07 -39.64
CA ASN A 753 16.48 -15.93 -40.69
C ASN A 753 15.21 -15.18 -40.28
N LYS A 754 15.09 -14.77 -39.02
CA LYS A 754 13.96 -13.97 -38.51
C LYS A 754 14.16 -12.47 -38.75
N SER A 755 13.07 -11.72 -38.77
CA SER A 755 13.14 -10.25 -38.88
C SER A 755 13.81 -9.60 -37.65
N LEU A 756 14.40 -8.41 -37.82
CA LEU A 756 14.84 -7.58 -36.73
C LEU A 756 13.64 -7.10 -35.88
N GLY A 757 13.83 -6.97 -34.58
CA GLY A 757 12.80 -6.47 -33.70
C GLY A 757 12.42 -7.42 -32.58
N CYS A 758 11.23 -7.21 -32.02
CA CYS A 758 10.71 -7.97 -30.90
C CYS A 758 10.03 -9.26 -31.36
N HIS A 759 10.36 -10.36 -30.71
CA HIS A 759 9.72 -11.67 -30.88
C HIS A 759 9.21 -12.16 -29.51
N VAL A 760 8.30 -13.11 -29.54
CA VAL A 760 7.84 -13.81 -28.33
C VAL A 760 8.31 -15.26 -28.42
N ILE A 761 8.88 -15.74 -27.32
CA ILE A 761 9.44 -17.11 -27.23
C ILE A 761 8.83 -17.80 -25.99
N VAL A 762 8.43 -19.06 -26.18
CA VAL A 762 8.05 -19.99 -25.13
C VAL A 762 9.20 -20.96 -24.92
N PHE A 763 9.73 -21.00 -23.72
CA PHE A 763 10.66 -22.02 -23.27
C PHE A 763 9.85 -23.17 -22.67
N ASN A 764 10.01 -24.36 -23.27
CA ASN A 764 9.25 -25.54 -22.88
C ASN A 764 9.83 -26.21 -21.63
N VAL A 765 8.98 -27.00 -20.98
CA VAL A 765 9.39 -27.86 -19.85
C VAL A 765 10.55 -28.76 -20.28
N GLY A 766 11.56 -28.86 -19.46
CA GLY A 766 12.73 -29.67 -19.75
C GLY A 766 13.79 -29.62 -18.66
N THR A 767 14.83 -30.41 -18.86
CA THR A 767 16.04 -30.45 -18.03
C THR A 767 17.26 -30.15 -18.87
N SER A 768 18.20 -29.36 -18.35
CA SER A 768 19.53 -29.16 -18.91
C SER A 768 20.56 -29.90 -18.07
N MET A 769 21.53 -30.53 -18.74
CA MET A 769 22.67 -31.18 -18.07
C MET A 769 23.91 -30.26 -18.04
N ARG A 770 23.80 -29.06 -18.59
CA ARG A 770 24.87 -28.06 -18.58
C ARG A 770 24.96 -27.39 -17.19
N HIS A 771 26.12 -26.87 -16.86
CA HIS A 771 26.38 -26.06 -15.66
C HIS A 771 25.81 -26.63 -14.33
N GLY A 772 25.89 -27.98 -14.15
CA GLY A 772 25.42 -28.62 -12.91
C GLY A 772 23.96 -29.06 -12.91
N GLY A 773 23.29 -28.95 -14.06
CA GLY A 773 21.89 -29.31 -14.24
C GLY A 773 20.94 -28.12 -14.05
N GLY A 774 19.79 -28.21 -14.69
CA GLY A 774 18.73 -27.22 -14.56
C GLY A 774 17.38 -27.86 -14.88
N SER A 775 16.30 -27.34 -14.34
CA SER A 775 14.96 -27.85 -14.57
C SER A 775 13.96 -26.71 -14.72
N LEU A 776 13.25 -26.71 -15.85
CA LEU A 776 12.11 -25.84 -16.06
C LEU A 776 10.84 -26.68 -15.94
N ARG A 777 10.10 -26.47 -14.85
CA ARG A 777 8.92 -27.29 -14.49
C ARG A 777 7.65 -26.81 -15.20
N ILE A 778 7.60 -25.55 -15.62
CA ILE A 778 6.44 -24.91 -16.24
C ILE A 778 6.93 -24.09 -17.44
N PRO A 779 6.22 -24.11 -18.59
CA PRO A 779 6.61 -23.28 -19.73
C PRO A 779 6.65 -21.79 -19.37
N ILE A 780 7.68 -21.09 -19.82
CA ILE A 780 7.83 -19.66 -19.61
C ILE A 780 7.80 -18.93 -20.92
N THR A 781 6.94 -17.91 -21.03
CA THR A 781 6.85 -17.06 -22.22
C THR A 781 7.51 -15.72 -21.95
N LEU A 782 8.50 -15.37 -22.79
CA LEU A 782 9.28 -14.14 -22.62
C LEU A 782 9.39 -13.36 -23.94
N PRO A 783 9.50 -12.01 -23.87
CA PRO A 783 9.80 -11.19 -25.02
C PRO A 783 11.32 -11.20 -25.30
N LEU A 784 11.69 -11.39 -26.56
CA LEU A 784 13.05 -11.47 -27.07
C LEU A 784 13.30 -10.37 -28.10
N TRP A 785 14.39 -9.65 -28.00
CA TRP A 785 14.83 -8.69 -29.00
C TRP A 785 15.90 -9.30 -29.92
N ARG A 786 15.67 -9.23 -31.24
CA ARG A 786 16.68 -9.55 -32.25
C ARG A 786 17.28 -8.28 -32.81
N ALA A 787 18.52 -7.98 -32.44
CA ALA A 787 19.37 -6.97 -33.08
C ALA A 787 20.02 -7.58 -34.35
N LYS A 788 20.84 -6.82 -35.07
CA LYS A 788 21.51 -7.28 -36.29
C LYS A 788 22.34 -8.54 -36.04
N ASP A 789 23.17 -8.52 -34.99
CA ASP A 789 24.17 -9.54 -34.73
C ASP A 789 23.96 -10.28 -33.40
N SER A 790 23.04 -9.82 -32.54
CA SER A 790 22.84 -10.36 -31.21
C SER A 790 21.36 -10.52 -30.83
N LEU A 791 21.14 -11.25 -29.75
CA LEU A 791 19.84 -11.46 -29.11
C LEU A 791 19.84 -10.85 -27.69
N SER A 792 18.68 -10.51 -27.16
CA SER A 792 18.54 -10.09 -25.76
C SER A 792 17.13 -10.38 -25.25
N LEU A 793 17.02 -11.00 -24.07
CA LEU A 793 15.72 -11.08 -23.37
C LEU A 793 15.31 -9.69 -22.90
N LEU A 794 14.08 -9.32 -23.21
CA LEU A 794 13.48 -8.03 -22.80
C LEU A 794 12.86 -8.11 -21.39
N ILE A 795 13.62 -8.63 -20.45
CA ILE A 795 13.33 -8.67 -19.03
C ILE A 795 14.42 -7.96 -18.25
N ASP A 796 14.11 -7.48 -17.07
CA ASP A 796 15.08 -6.75 -16.27
C ASP A 796 16.17 -7.65 -15.66
N LYS A 797 17.22 -7.05 -15.09
CA LYS A 797 18.35 -7.80 -14.53
C LYS A 797 17.95 -8.67 -13.34
N LYS A 798 16.98 -8.23 -12.54
CA LYS A 798 16.50 -8.95 -11.36
C LYS A 798 15.65 -10.15 -11.79
N GLU A 799 14.79 -9.96 -12.79
CA GLU A 799 14.03 -11.06 -13.39
C GLU A 799 14.93 -12.13 -14.00
N LYS A 800 16.00 -11.71 -14.70
CA LYS A 800 17.01 -12.65 -15.22
C LYS A 800 17.67 -13.45 -14.10
N SER A 801 18.12 -12.78 -13.05
CA SER A 801 18.76 -13.41 -11.89
C SER A 801 17.82 -14.37 -11.16
N MET A 802 16.57 -13.96 -10.90
CA MET A 802 15.61 -14.84 -10.22
C MET A 802 15.17 -16.01 -11.08
N LEU A 803 14.99 -15.81 -12.39
CA LEU A 803 14.70 -16.89 -13.32
C LEU A 803 15.86 -17.89 -13.38
N SER A 804 17.09 -17.40 -13.39
CA SER A 804 18.31 -18.21 -13.33
C SER A 804 18.34 -19.08 -12.06
N LEU A 805 18.12 -18.46 -10.89
CA LEU A 805 18.10 -19.18 -9.61
C LEU A 805 17.02 -20.27 -9.59
N ARG A 806 15.81 -19.98 -10.05
CA ARG A 806 14.73 -20.99 -10.09
C ARG A 806 14.98 -22.12 -11.05
N THR A 807 15.62 -21.84 -12.21
CA THR A 807 15.80 -22.84 -13.26
C THR A 807 17.06 -23.67 -13.05
N PHE A 808 18.15 -23.03 -12.57
CA PHE A 808 19.47 -23.65 -12.51
C PHE A 808 20.02 -23.79 -11.08
N GLY A 809 19.28 -23.36 -10.06
CA GLY A 809 19.71 -23.37 -8.66
C GLY A 809 20.85 -22.36 -8.34
N GLN A 810 21.33 -21.64 -9.32
CA GLN A 810 22.41 -20.66 -9.22
C GLN A 810 22.19 -19.47 -10.13
N ASP A 811 22.74 -18.30 -9.79
CA ASP A 811 22.71 -17.13 -10.65
C ASP A 811 23.82 -17.20 -11.71
N ILE A 812 23.46 -17.62 -12.92
CA ILE A 812 24.38 -17.71 -14.07
C ILE A 812 24.45 -16.40 -14.88
N THR A 813 23.81 -15.33 -14.45
CA THR A 813 23.85 -14.06 -15.18
C THR A 813 25.24 -13.41 -15.14
N SER A 814 25.68 -12.83 -16.25
CA SER A 814 27.06 -12.46 -16.58
C SER A 814 27.89 -11.69 -15.55
N LYS A 815 27.28 -10.98 -14.60
CA LYS A 815 28.06 -10.23 -13.61
C LYS A 815 28.66 -11.07 -12.50
N LEU A 816 28.00 -12.14 -12.06
CA LEU A 816 28.55 -13.00 -11.00
C LEU A 816 29.61 -13.96 -11.58
N ALA A 817 29.39 -14.45 -12.79
CA ALA A 817 30.35 -15.31 -13.49
C ALA A 817 31.68 -14.55 -13.79
N ASP A 818 31.58 -13.28 -14.17
CA ASP A 818 32.78 -12.46 -14.41
C ASP A 818 33.52 -12.12 -13.11
N ILE A 819 32.80 -11.83 -12.01
CA ILE A 819 33.41 -11.62 -10.68
C ILE A 819 34.04 -12.91 -10.16
N GLN A 820 33.38 -14.05 -10.35
CA GLN A 820 33.96 -15.36 -9.96
C GLN A 820 35.15 -15.77 -10.83
N ARG A 821 35.12 -15.47 -12.12
CA ARG A 821 36.25 -15.68 -13.03
C ARG A 821 37.43 -14.77 -12.68
N LEU A 822 37.20 -13.52 -12.35
CA LEU A 822 38.25 -12.59 -11.86
C LEU A 822 38.81 -13.05 -10.52
N ALA A 823 37.96 -13.48 -9.57
CA ALA A 823 38.41 -14.02 -8.30
C ALA A 823 39.17 -15.35 -8.44
N ALA A 824 38.79 -16.21 -9.36
CA ALA A 824 39.51 -17.44 -9.67
C ALA A 824 40.85 -17.16 -10.41
N ALA A 825 40.87 -16.16 -11.29
CA ALA A 825 42.11 -15.74 -11.96
C ALA A 825 43.10 -15.06 -11.01
N GLU A 826 42.61 -14.34 -9.99
CA GLU A 826 43.45 -13.77 -8.95
C GLU A 826 44.01 -14.83 -7.97
N SER A 827 43.34 -15.97 -7.80
CA SER A 827 43.82 -17.09 -7.00
C SER A 827 44.87 -17.95 -7.66
N ASP A 828 45.01 -17.89 -9.00
CA ASP A 828 45.99 -18.64 -9.78
C ASP A 828 47.30 -17.87 -10.09
N VAL A 829 47.41 -16.62 -9.68
CA VAL A 829 48.63 -15.83 -9.84
C VAL A 829 49.60 -16.13 -8.68
N LYS A 830 50.59 -16.96 -8.94
CA LYS A 830 51.80 -17.09 -8.09
C LYS A 830 52.54 -15.77 -8.07
N PRO A 831 53.15 -15.36 -6.94
CA PRO A 831 53.91 -14.13 -6.86
C PRO A 831 55.29 -14.30 -7.51
N GLY A 832 55.54 -13.54 -8.56
CA GLY A 832 56.91 -13.41 -9.16
C GLY A 832 56.91 -12.73 -10.53
N GLU A 833 57.57 -11.57 -10.50
CA GLU A 833 58.22 -10.87 -11.60
C GLU A 833 57.47 -9.74 -12.31
N ASN A 834 58.07 -8.57 -12.12
CA ASN A 834 57.87 -7.31 -12.82
C ASN A 834 58.09 -7.44 -14.32
N GLU A 835 57.34 -6.73 -15.14
CA GLU A 835 57.89 -5.79 -16.13
C GLU A 835 56.76 -5.05 -16.91
N ASP A 836 57.08 -3.82 -17.21
CA ASP A 836 56.36 -2.80 -17.92
C ASP A 836 55.72 -3.25 -19.24
N VAL A 837 54.45 -2.95 -19.51
CA VAL A 837 53.90 -2.77 -20.86
C VAL A 837 52.87 -1.63 -20.89
N VAL A 838 53.17 -0.73 -21.76
CA VAL A 838 52.52 0.48 -22.20
C VAL A 838 51.05 0.32 -22.55
N ALA A 839 50.26 1.32 -22.15
CA ALA A 839 48.85 1.51 -22.49
C ALA A 839 48.60 1.55 -24.02
N GLY A 840 47.75 0.70 -24.50
CA GLY A 840 47.16 0.72 -25.84
C GLY A 840 45.68 0.96 -25.76
N GLU A 841 45.25 2.03 -26.38
CA GLU A 841 43.87 2.46 -26.48
C GLU A 841 42.96 1.39 -27.11
N ALA A 842 41.85 1.03 -26.45
CA ALA A 842 40.77 0.27 -27.01
C ALA A 842 39.62 1.23 -27.41
N PRO A 843 38.94 0.97 -28.53
CA PRO A 843 37.94 1.90 -29.07
C PRO A 843 36.66 1.89 -28.24
N ALA A 844 36.14 3.08 -27.97
CA ALA A 844 34.91 3.33 -27.30
C ALA A 844 33.70 2.69 -28.01
N VAL A 845 33.04 1.76 -27.38
CA VAL A 845 31.69 1.30 -27.69
C VAL A 845 30.71 1.96 -26.71
N GLY A 846 30.30 3.16 -27.05
CA GLY A 846 29.18 3.80 -26.44
C GLY A 846 27.89 3.20 -26.99
N VAL A 847 27.09 2.57 -26.17
CA VAL A 847 25.61 2.45 -26.22
C VAL A 847 25.15 1.49 -25.11
N ALA A 848 24.95 1.97 -23.90
CA ALA A 848 24.17 1.30 -22.85
C ALA A 848 23.82 2.19 -21.62
N GLU A 849 24.07 3.49 -21.66
CA GLU A 849 23.83 4.36 -20.49
C GLU A 849 22.49 5.11 -20.49
N GLU A 850 21.75 5.18 -21.60
CA GLU A 850 20.52 5.98 -21.65
C GLU A 850 19.26 5.29 -21.14
N ALA A 851 19.21 3.96 -20.99
CA ALA A 851 18.06 3.31 -20.36
C ALA A 851 18.05 3.44 -18.82
N GLY A 852 19.15 3.84 -18.22
CA GLY A 852 19.27 4.09 -16.78
C GLY A 852 19.08 5.55 -16.36
N LEU A 853 19.14 6.50 -17.31
CA LEU A 853 19.08 7.92 -16.98
C LEU A 853 17.65 8.48 -16.89
N VAL A 854 16.69 7.92 -17.61
CA VAL A 854 15.29 8.38 -17.55
C VAL A 854 14.60 8.00 -16.23
N ALA A 855 15.10 6.97 -15.54
CA ALA A 855 14.62 6.61 -14.19
C ALA A 855 15.29 7.43 -13.07
N LYS A 856 16.36 8.18 -13.36
CA LYS A 856 17.09 8.99 -12.38
C LYS A 856 16.66 10.46 -12.32
N GLU A 857 16.02 10.99 -13.35
CA GLU A 857 15.54 12.37 -13.34
C GLU A 857 14.15 12.57 -12.73
N GLU A 858 13.35 11.50 -12.57
CA GLU A 858 12.03 11.60 -11.93
C GLU A 858 11.99 11.23 -10.44
N MET A 859 13.09 10.75 -9.86
CA MET A 859 13.15 10.46 -8.42
C MET A 859 14.45 10.97 -7.80
N GLY A 860 14.32 12.02 -7.00
CA GLY A 860 15.37 12.45 -6.08
C GLY A 860 15.77 11.29 -5.16
N VAL A 861 17.05 10.90 -5.27
CA VAL A 861 17.66 9.81 -4.51
C VAL A 861 17.59 10.11 -3.01
N ASN A 862 16.81 9.35 -2.26
CA ASN A 862 17.05 9.01 -0.83
C ASN A 862 15.97 8.09 -0.24
N THR A 863 15.57 7.01 -0.93
CA THR A 863 14.49 6.14 -0.43
C THR A 863 14.79 4.64 -0.43
N LEU A 864 16.04 4.23 -0.70
CA LEU A 864 16.37 2.80 -0.63
C LEU A 864 16.54 2.28 0.81
N GLU A 865 16.88 3.15 1.77
CA GLU A 865 16.98 2.77 3.19
C GLU A 865 15.63 2.86 3.94
N GLU A 866 14.73 3.75 3.53
CA GLU A 866 13.39 3.84 4.14
C GLU A 866 12.42 2.76 3.66
N ALA A 867 12.55 2.29 2.43
CA ALA A 867 11.78 1.15 1.92
C ALA A 867 12.23 -0.21 2.51
N MET A 868 13.42 -0.28 3.10
CA MET A 868 13.90 -1.48 3.82
C MET A 868 13.39 -1.55 5.26
N ASN A 869 12.79 -0.48 5.79
CA ASN A 869 12.24 -0.38 7.15
C ASN A 869 10.71 -0.31 7.21
N ALA A 870 10.01 -0.30 6.06
CA ALA A 870 8.55 -0.31 6.01
C ALA A 870 7.96 -1.74 5.97
#